data_4f76d6d2d885713890fddd9e08458024
#
_entry.id   4f76d6d2d885713890fddd9e08458024
#
_cell.length_a   1.000
_cell.length_b   1.000
_cell.length_c   1.000
_cell.angle_alpha   90.00
_cell.angle_beta   90.00
_cell.angle_gamma   90.00
#
_symmetry.space_group_name_H-M   'P 1'
#
loop_
_entity.id
_entity.type
_entity.pdbx_description
1 polymer ?
#
loop_
_entity_poly.entity_id
_entity_poly.type
_entity_poly.pdbx_seq_one_letter_code
_entity_poly.pdbx_strand_id
1 'polypeptide(L)'
;MALGRVKELSGKVITTLKDEGIKSLTKKSYKYVSYKVGRINRKYDKCFKDVLFINGCSLPHPQRYRVTHQIEQLESYGISCDKIDYDKLTLDKVRYFRAFVFYRCPILPVIEEFIKIAKENNKTCFYDIDDLVFDLKDTKQIKFLDTMSEDDRNLYNDGVVRMGKTLDLCEYGIASTERLQIEMSKHLKDVYVNRNVASEEMVKYSKEALDIVEKDDTKVIMGYLSGSITHNDDFKLIMPAIIELLEKYDQLYLKIVGLLDLPPEMEKVKNKVITSPFVDWKELPKLIRSIDINLAPLEDTVFNEAKSENKWTEAALVKIPTVASNVGAFKSQIKNNETGILCNNLKEWKQGLEKIITDTNFRNSISEKAYNEVMSKHVTTKSGYGVAEFIKSKLRKNICFVLPSTNVSGGIMVAMKHGLILKKHGYDVTIININKETRKIDKLSENNEYLFVVPIYRTEYLAYIDTMVATMWITLKYVRKYFNCKNRKYLVQGMETEFYAPGDFEKKLANSTYCNIFDVEYLTISKWCKKWLLEEFHTKSKYVSNGLDLNLFPYKKRKFDKKIKILVEGNCNDQYKNVDESFLITNKLDKSKYEIHYMSYEKEPKKWYRIDKFYHKIPHEKVGTIYENCDILIKTSILESFSYPPLEMMATGGYVVALQNDGNSEYLKDNYNSLIYEKGNIDDAINKIKMLSSNVELRDKLEKNGLNTAKKYAWDNLEQDILSLYE
;
A
#
# COMPACT_ATOMS: atom_id res chain seq x y z
N MET A 1 39.40 3.90 -5.62
CA MET A 1 38.15 3.22 -5.91
C MET A 1 37.70 3.24 -7.37
N ALA A 2 37.86 4.31 -8.15
CA ALA A 2 37.45 4.35 -9.56
C ALA A 2 38.28 3.43 -10.50
N LEU A 3 39.57 3.39 -10.34
CA LEU A 3 40.46 2.55 -11.18
C LEU A 3 40.30 1.03 -10.98
N GLY A 4 39.96 0.57 -9.77
CA GLY A 4 39.69 -0.85 -9.51
C GLY A 4 38.41 -1.32 -10.19
N ARG A 5 37.36 -0.46 -10.24
CA ARG A 5 36.08 -0.76 -10.89
C ARG A 5 36.18 -0.79 -12.43
N VAL A 6 37.07 0.02 -13.01
CA VAL A 6 37.32 0.02 -14.47
C VAL A 6 38.05 -1.26 -14.90
N LYS A 7 39.04 -1.73 -14.10
CA LYS A 7 39.72 -3.02 -14.32
C LYS A 7 38.78 -4.21 -14.18
N GLU A 8 37.89 -4.21 -13.21
CA GLU A 8 36.89 -5.28 -13.02
C GLU A 8 35.86 -5.34 -14.16
N LEU A 9 35.43 -4.19 -14.66
CA LEU A 9 34.51 -4.12 -15.80
C LEU A 9 35.17 -4.54 -17.10
N SER A 10 36.41 -4.15 -17.36
CA SER A 10 37.14 -4.58 -18.54
C SER A 10 37.46 -6.09 -18.51
N GLY A 11 37.77 -6.66 -17.35
CA GLY A 11 37.88 -8.11 -17.19
C GLY A 11 36.60 -8.85 -17.55
N LYS A 12 35.46 -8.42 -17.01
CA LYS A 12 34.11 -9.00 -17.32
C LYS A 12 33.73 -8.89 -18.81
N VAL A 13 34.12 -7.83 -19.48
CA VAL A 13 33.91 -7.64 -20.91
C VAL A 13 34.70 -8.65 -21.72
N ILE A 14 36.00 -8.81 -21.41
CA ILE A 14 36.89 -9.73 -22.11
C ILE A 14 36.44 -11.19 -21.90
N THR A 15 36.10 -11.57 -20.68
CA THR A 15 35.61 -12.94 -20.36
C THR A 15 34.29 -13.23 -21.09
N THR A 16 33.32 -12.29 -21.08
CA THR A 16 32.05 -12.47 -21.78
C THR A 16 32.23 -12.57 -23.31
N LEU A 17 33.18 -11.84 -23.88
CA LEU A 17 33.48 -11.88 -25.29
C LEU A 17 34.09 -13.21 -25.69
N LYS A 18 35.01 -13.77 -24.87
CA LYS A 18 35.66 -15.04 -25.10
C LYS A 18 34.75 -16.25 -24.92
N ASP A 19 33.95 -16.25 -23.86
CA ASP A 19 33.20 -17.43 -23.44
C ASP A 19 31.74 -17.47 -23.98
N GLU A 20 31.16 -16.33 -24.29
CA GLU A 20 29.74 -16.25 -24.64
C GLU A 20 29.44 -15.50 -25.97
N GLY A 21 30.44 -14.87 -26.57
CA GLY A 21 30.37 -14.19 -27.86
C GLY A 21 29.71 -12.80 -27.87
N ILE A 22 29.77 -12.12 -29.02
CA ILE A 22 29.35 -10.72 -29.20
C ILE A 22 27.86 -10.49 -28.88
N LYS A 23 26.97 -11.43 -29.21
CA LYS A 23 25.51 -11.31 -28.94
C LYS A 23 25.20 -11.30 -27.46
N SER A 24 25.93 -12.05 -26.65
CA SER A 24 25.76 -12.06 -25.19
C SER A 24 26.33 -10.78 -24.56
N LEU A 25 27.46 -10.28 -25.08
CA LEU A 25 28.07 -9.03 -24.63
C LEU A 25 27.14 -7.83 -24.91
N THR A 26 26.56 -7.73 -26.11
CA THR A 26 25.59 -6.65 -26.43
C THR A 26 24.36 -6.71 -25.54
N LYS A 27 23.83 -7.90 -25.26
CA LYS A 27 22.69 -8.10 -24.36
C LYS A 27 23.01 -7.72 -22.90
N LYS A 28 24.20 -8.07 -22.40
CA LYS A 28 24.68 -7.71 -21.05
C LYS A 28 25.02 -6.22 -20.96
N SER A 29 25.65 -5.64 -21.99
CA SER A 29 25.92 -4.19 -22.04
C SER A 29 24.63 -3.37 -22.11
N TYR A 30 23.66 -3.77 -22.93
CA TYR A 30 22.34 -3.14 -22.96
C TYR A 30 21.62 -3.23 -21.60
N LYS A 31 21.66 -4.40 -20.93
CA LYS A 31 21.14 -4.57 -19.57
C LYS A 31 21.86 -3.66 -18.56
N TYR A 32 23.18 -3.51 -18.66
CA TYR A 32 23.96 -2.66 -17.76
C TYR A 32 23.70 -1.17 -17.99
N VAL A 33 23.62 -0.73 -19.27
CA VAL A 33 23.30 0.65 -19.64
C VAL A 33 21.86 0.98 -19.28
N SER A 34 20.90 0.12 -19.61
CA SER A 34 19.50 0.29 -19.22
C SER A 34 19.31 0.30 -17.70
N TYR A 35 20.14 -0.44 -16.98
CA TYR A 35 20.19 -0.41 -15.52
C TYR A 35 20.73 0.92 -14.96
N LYS A 36 21.83 1.45 -15.56
CA LYS A 36 22.38 2.76 -15.14
C LYS A 36 21.48 3.93 -15.52
N VAL A 37 20.97 3.96 -16.75
CA VAL A 37 20.03 5.00 -17.23
C VAL A 37 18.73 4.93 -16.44
N GLY A 38 18.18 3.72 -16.23
CA GLY A 38 17.04 3.53 -15.37
C GLY A 38 17.28 3.95 -13.91
N ARG A 39 18.53 3.92 -13.40
CA ARG A 39 18.88 4.39 -12.06
C ARG A 39 18.97 5.92 -11.98
N ILE A 40 19.32 6.60 -13.06
CA ILE A 40 19.37 8.07 -13.15
C ILE A 40 17.96 8.64 -13.26
N ASN A 41 17.10 8.05 -14.08
CA ASN A 41 15.69 8.47 -14.21
C ASN A 41 14.81 8.02 -13.01
N ARG A 42 15.28 7.06 -12.18
CA ARG A 42 14.55 6.51 -11.02
C ARG A 42 14.72 7.30 -9.72
N LYS A 43 15.42 8.41 -9.73
CA LYS A 43 15.57 9.29 -8.55
C LYS A 43 14.21 9.83 -8.05
N TYR A 44 13.14 9.67 -8.83
CA TYR A 44 11.78 10.15 -8.57
C TYR A 44 10.71 9.06 -8.52
N ASP A 45 11.03 7.79 -8.89
CA ASP A 45 10.08 6.67 -8.83
C ASP A 45 10.17 6.03 -7.43
N LYS A 46 9.79 6.81 -6.44
CA LYS A 46 9.89 6.50 -5.02
C LYS A 46 8.75 5.60 -4.59
N CYS A 47 9.07 4.65 -3.84
CA CYS A 47 8.94 4.48 -2.41
C CYS A 47 7.63 3.83 -2.04
N PHE A 48 7.72 2.89 -1.12
CA PHE A 48 6.55 2.41 -0.39
C PHE A 48 6.14 3.51 0.59
N LYS A 49 5.00 4.17 0.32
CA LYS A 49 4.44 5.27 1.11
C LYS A 49 3.04 4.93 1.62
N ASP A 50 2.54 5.71 2.57
CA ASP A 50 1.23 5.47 3.16
C ASP A 50 0.10 5.84 2.18
N VAL A 51 0.13 7.03 1.58
CA VAL A 51 -0.99 7.58 0.82
C VAL A 51 -0.56 8.11 -0.55
N LEU A 52 -1.29 7.72 -1.60
CA LEU A 52 -1.21 8.34 -2.92
C LEU A 52 -2.45 9.19 -3.19
N PHE A 53 -2.23 10.47 -3.46
CA PHE A 53 -3.28 11.35 -3.97
C PHE A 53 -3.36 11.25 -5.49
N ILE A 54 -4.55 10.94 -6.01
CA ILE A 54 -4.86 10.90 -7.44
C ILE A 54 -5.68 12.14 -7.76
N ASN A 55 -5.03 13.10 -8.42
CA ASN A 55 -5.62 14.39 -8.76
C ASN A 55 -6.41 14.30 -10.05
N GLY A 56 -7.73 14.47 -10.00
CA GLY A 56 -8.64 14.54 -11.15
C GLY A 56 -8.96 15.96 -11.63
N CYS A 57 -8.42 16.99 -10.96
CA CYS A 57 -8.72 18.39 -11.26
C CYS A 57 -7.53 19.10 -11.93
N SER A 58 -7.75 19.65 -13.12
CA SER A 58 -6.73 20.44 -13.84
C SER A 58 -6.60 21.88 -13.33
N LEU A 59 -7.58 22.37 -12.55
CA LEU A 59 -7.58 23.73 -12.02
C LEU A 59 -6.56 23.86 -10.87
N PRO A 60 -5.62 24.82 -10.92
CA PRO A 60 -4.54 24.88 -9.93
C PRO A 60 -5.01 25.30 -8.53
N HIS A 61 -6.04 26.14 -8.40
CA HIS A 61 -6.51 26.62 -7.10
C HIS A 61 -7.10 25.52 -6.22
N PRO A 62 -8.13 24.78 -6.65
CA PRO A 62 -8.72 23.72 -5.85
C PRO A 62 -7.71 22.60 -5.53
N GLN A 63 -6.90 22.18 -6.52
CA GLN A 63 -5.87 21.17 -6.36
C GLN A 63 -4.84 21.56 -5.28
N ARG A 64 -4.50 22.85 -5.16
CA ARG A 64 -3.55 23.32 -4.14
C ARG A 64 -4.06 23.00 -2.73
N TYR A 65 -5.29 23.34 -2.41
CA TYR A 65 -5.88 23.08 -1.09
C TYR A 65 -6.10 21.58 -0.83
N ARG A 66 -6.70 20.87 -1.80
CA ARG A 66 -7.16 19.50 -1.57
C ARG A 66 -6.08 18.43 -1.79
N VAL A 67 -5.02 18.74 -2.52
CA VAL A 67 -3.91 17.79 -2.74
C VAL A 67 -2.64 18.28 -2.05
N THR A 68 -2.12 19.48 -2.43
CA THR A 68 -0.81 19.91 -1.95
C THR A 68 -0.81 20.24 -0.44
N HIS A 69 -1.81 21.02 0.03
CA HIS A 69 -1.91 21.38 1.46
C HIS A 69 -2.30 20.17 2.33
N GLN A 70 -3.14 19.26 1.82
CA GLN A 70 -3.47 18.02 2.55
C GLN A 70 -2.25 17.11 2.71
N ILE A 71 -1.39 17.01 1.69
CA ILE A 71 -0.11 16.29 1.79
C ILE A 71 0.74 16.92 2.90
N GLU A 72 0.89 18.25 2.92
CA GLU A 72 1.65 18.95 3.96
C GLU A 72 1.06 18.71 5.37
N GLN A 73 -0.29 18.72 5.51
CA GLN A 73 -0.96 18.33 6.74
C GLN A 73 -0.56 16.92 7.19
N LEU A 74 -0.70 15.92 6.32
CA LEU A 74 -0.46 14.52 6.64
C LEU A 74 1.01 14.23 6.94
N GLU A 75 1.93 14.81 6.16
CA GLU A 75 3.37 14.63 6.38
C GLU A 75 3.83 15.27 7.70
N SER A 76 3.21 16.38 8.13
CA SER A 76 3.46 16.99 9.44
C SER A 76 3.07 16.09 10.62
N TYR A 77 2.22 15.09 10.39
CA TYR A 77 1.77 14.10 11.39
C TYR A 77 2.25 12.68 11.07
N GLY A 78 3.30 12.55 10.28
CA GLY A 78 4.05 11.31 10.06
C GLY A 78 3.43 10.34 9.07
N ILE A 79 2.48 10.77 8.22
CA ILE A 79 1.93 9.99 7.11
C ILE A 79 2.68 10.37 5.84
N SER A 80 3.38 9.41 5.26
CA SER A 80 4.12 9.64 4.02
C SER A 80 3.19 9.68 2.80
N CYS A 81 3.30 10.74 1.98
CA CYS A 81 2.40 10.97 0.86
C CYS A 81 3.14 11.11 -0.47
N ASP A 82 2.41 10.87 -1.57
CA ASP A 82 2.81 11.25 -2.92
C ASP A 82 1.57 11.67 -3.72
N LYS A 83 1.76 12.24 -4.89
CA LYS A 83 0.66 12.67 -5.78
C LYS A 83 0.93 12.31 -7.23
N ILE A 84 -0.15 12.06 -7.96
CA ILE A 84 -0.13 11.80 -9.40
C ILE A 84 -1.40 12.37 -10.04
N ASP A 85 -1.30 12.86 -11.27
CA ASP A 85 -2.48 13.22 -12.04
C ASP A 85 -3.18 11.94 -12.55
N TYR A 86 -4.50 11.95 -12.58
CA TYR A 86 -5.31 10.77 -12.92
C TYR A 86 -5.03 10.18 -14.31
N ASP A 87 -4.64 11.02 -15.26
CA ASP A 87 -4.28 10.63 -16.64
C ASP A 87 -2.91 9.93 -16.73
N LYS A 88 -2.07 10.07 -15.70
CA LYS A 88 -0.75 9.41 -15.57
C LYS A 88 -0.80 8.19 -14.66
N LEU A 89 -1.96 7.85 -14.09
CA LEU A 89 -2.10 6.73 -13.19
C LEU A 89 -1.90 5.40 -13.92
N THR A 90 -1.08 4.52 -13.33
CA THR A 90 -0.87 3.15 -13.81
C THR A 90 -1.24 2.15 -12.73
N LEU A 91 -1.73 0.97 -13.11
CA LEU A 91 -2.12 -0.09 -12.18
C LEU A 91 -0.96 -0.55 -11.28
N ASP A 92 0.29 -0.45 -11.75
CA ASP A 92 1.49 -0.78 -10.97
C ASP A 92 1.63 0.05 -9.68
N LYS A 93 1.06 1.26 -9.64
CA LYS A 93 1.12 2.13 -8.44
C LYS A 93 0.39 1.54 -7.23
N VAL A 94 -0.59 0.66 -7.42
CA VAL A 94 -1.34 0.03 -6.32
C VAL A 94 -0.40 -0.63 -5.30
N ARG A 95 0.67 -1.29 -5.73
CA ARG A 95 1.56 -2.04 -4.84
C ARG A 95 2.47 -1.19 -3.96
N TYR A 96 2.61 0.12 -4.26
CA TYR A 96 3.55 1.00 -3.54
C TYR A 96 2.91 1.86 -2.46
N PHE A 97 1.60 1.76 -2.25
CA PHE A 97 0.88 2.57 -1.28
C PHE A 97 -0.10 1.72 -0.47
N ARG A 98 -0.43 2.20 0.74
CA ARG A 98 -1.40 1.60 1.64
C ARG A 98 -2.82 2.11 1.39
N ALA A 99 -2.93 3.38 0.98
CA ALA A 99 -4.21 4.02 0.70
C ALA A 99 -4.14 4.99 -0.48
N PHE A 100 -5.31 5.31 -1.03
CA PHE A 100 -5.50 6.16 -2.20
C PHE A 100 -6.57 7.19 -1.92
N VAL A 101 -6.29 8.46 -2.23
CA VAL A 101 -7.25 9.56 -2.14
C VAL A 101 -7.53 10.06 -3.57
N PHE A 102 -8.75 9.85 -4.04
CA PHE A 102 -9.21 10.29 -5.36
C PHE A 102 -9.87 11.66 -5.23
N TYR A 103 -9.13 12.72 -5.60
CA TYR A 103 -9.64 14.09 -5.55
C TYR A 103 -10.29 14.49 -6.86
N ARG A 104 -11.60 14.85 -6.84
CA ARG A 104 -12.41 15.20 -8.03
C ARG A 104 -12.15 14.28 -9.23
N CYS A 105 -11.90 13.00 -8.97
CA CYS A 105 -11.45 12.06 -10.00
C CYS A 105 -12.68 11.48 -10.74
N PRO A 106 -12.81 11.72 -12.06
CA PRO A 106 -13.87 11.10 -12.84
C PRO A 106 -13.56 9.64 -13.10
N ILE A 107 -14.57 8.79 -13.19
CA ILE A 107 -14.39 7.37 -13.54
C ILE A 107 -13.79 7.22 -14.94
N LEU A 108 -12.77 6.37 -15.03
CA LEU A 108 -12.14 5.88 -16.26
C LEU A 108 -11.92 4.38 -16.09
N PRO A 109 -11.78 3.59 -17.15
CA PRO A 109 -11.50 2.16 -17.03
C PRO A 109 -10.27 1.85 -16.15
N VAL A 110 -9.22 2.68 -16.23
CA VAL A 110 -8.02 2.52 -15.39
C VAL A 110 -8.30 2.85 -13.91
N ILE A 111 -9.17 3.82 -13.60
CA ILE A 111 -9.56 4.19 -12.24
C ILE A 111 -10.40 3.07 -11.62
N GLU A 112 -11.38 2.56 -12.36
CA GLU A 112 -12.25 1.46 -11.91
C GLU A 112 -11.43 0.21 -11.58
N GLU A 113 -10.58 -0.23 -12.51
CA GLU A 113 -9.72 -1.40 -12.32
C GLU A 113 -8.71 -1.16 -11.18
N PHE A 114 -8.17 0.05 -11.05
CA PHE A 114 -7.25 0.41 -9.97
C PHE A 114 -7.92 0.27 -8.59
N ILE A 115 -9.13 0.81 -8.42
CA ILE A 115 -9.90 0.71 -7.17
C ILE A 115 -10.24 -0.74 -6.86
N LYS A 116 -10.64 -1.51 -7.86
CA LYS A 116 -10.91 -2.95 -7.72
C LYS A 116 -9.68 -3.70 -7.21
N ILE A 117 -8.53 -3.54 -7.87
CA ILE A 117 -7.26 -4.17 -7.45
C ILE A 117 -6.85 -3.70 -6.04
N ALA A 118 -7.03 -2.43 -5.71
CA ALA A 118 -6.73 -1.91 -4.37
C ALA A 118 -7.56 -2.64 -3.31
N LYS A 119 -8.86 -2.76 -3.50
CA LYS A 119 -9.78 -3.46 -2.58
C LYS A 119 -9.47 -4.94 -2.44
N GLU A 120 -9.19 -5.64 -3.54
CA GLU A 120 -8.77 -7.05 -3.55
C GLU A 120 -7.49 -7.30 -2.74
N ASN A 121 -6.69 -6.27 -2.52
CA ASN A 121 -5.46 -6.32 -1.74
C ASN A 121 -5.55 -5.59 -0.39
N ASN A 122 -6.76 -5.41 0.12
CA ASN A 122 -7.06 -4.79 1.42
C ASN A 122 -6.49 -3.37 1.59
N LYS A 123 -6.35 -2.63 0.49
CA LYS A 123 -5.94 -1.23 0.49
C LYS A 123 -7.14 -0.32 0.51
N THR A 124 -7.03 0.81 1.22
CA THR A 124 -8.16 1.71 1.47
C THR A 124 -8.28 2.77 0.39
N CYS A 125 -9.50 3.03 -0.09
CA CYS A 125 -9.81 4.07 -1.08
C CYS A 125 -10.69 5.15 -0.44
N PHE A 126 -10.24 6.42 -0.54
CA PHE A 126 -10.95 7.61 -0.11
C PHE A 126 -11.33 8.43 -1.32
N TYR A 127 -12.50 9.09 -1.27
CA TYR A 127 -12.87 10.13 -2.22
C TYR A 127 -12.79 11.50 -1.55
N ASP A 128 -12.21 12.48 -2.22
CA ASP A 128 -12.08 13.86 -1.74
C ASP A 128 -12.72 14.83 -2.72
N ILE A 129 -13.51 15.75 -2.20
CA ILE A 129 -14.13 16.80 -3.00
C ILE A 129 -14.40 18.06 -2.17
N ASP A 130 -14.33 19.22 -2.81
CA ASP A 130 -14.48 20.55 -2.19
C ASP A 130 -15.68 21.36 -2.75
N ASP A 131 -16.38 20.81 -3.73
CA ASP A 131 -17.63 21.36 -4.27
C ASP A 131 -18.70 20.27 -4.44
N LEU A 132 -19.98 20.65 -4.42
CA LEU A 132 -21.11 19.74 -4.57
C LEU A 132 -21.38 19.42 -6.05
N VAL A 133 -20.42 18.73 -6.71
CA VAL A 133 -20.42 18.44 -8.15
C VAL A 133 -20.29 16.94 -8.47
N PHE A 134 -20.93 16.08 -7.68
CA PHE A 134 -20.95 14.64 -7.86
C PHE A 134 -22.35 14.03 -8.00
N ASP A 135 -23.40 14.85 -7.88
CA ASP A 135 -24.79 14.48 -8.14
C ASP A 135 -25.47 15.56 -8.99
N LEU A 136 -26.09 15.14 -10.09
CA LEU A 136 -26.85 16.06 -10.98
C LEU A 136 -28.02 16.78 -10.29
N LYS A 137 -28.58 16.16 -9.25
CA LYS A 137 -29.67 16.77 -8.46
C LYS A 137 -29.23 18.09 -7.83
N ASP A 138 -27.99 18.13 -7.34
CA ASP A 138 -27.42 19.28 -6.63
C ASP A 138 -26.91 20.34 -7.61
N THR A 139 -26.35 19.92 -8.75
CA THR A 139 -25.83 20.85 -9.76
C THR A 139 -26.92 21.56 -10.56
N LYS A 140 -28.13 21.01 -10.66
CA LYS A 140 -29.28 21.68 -11.30
C LYS A 140 -29.65 23.04 -10.70
N GLN A 141 -29.18 23.34 -9.48
CA GLN A 141 -29.39 24.61 -8.81
C GLN A 141 -28.43 25.72 -9.24
N ILE A 142 -27.41 25.38 -10.04
CA ILE A 142 -26.41 26.33 -10.52
C ILE A 142 -26.95 27.07 -11.74
N LYS A 143 -27.47 28.29 -11.52
CA LYS A 143 -28.09 29.14 -12.57
C LYS A 143 -27.19 29.39 -13.77
N PHE A 144 -25.86 29.46 -13.54
CA PHE A 144 -24.86 29.63 -14.61
C PHE A 144 -24.93 28.53 -15.66
N LEU A 145 -25.26 27.29 -15.29
CA LEU A 145 -25.40 26.19 -16.25
C LEU A 145 -26.49 26.42 -17.29
N ASP A 146 -27.50 27.25 -16.98
CA ASP A 146 -28.57 27.63 -17.91
C ASP A 146 -28.07 28.59 -19.00
N THR A 147 -26.95 29.26 -18.79
CA THR A 147 -26.31 30.17 -19.77
C THR A 147 -25.36 29.45 -20.72
N MET A 148 -25.03 28.18 -20.44
CA MET A 148 -24.12 27.37 -21.29
C MET A 148 -24.81 26.87 -22.55
N SER A 149 -24.02 26.59 -23.58
CA SER A 149 -24.50 25.81 -24.73
C SER A 149 -24.97 24.42 -24.27
N GLU A 150 -25.86 23.80 -25.01
CA GLU A 150 -26.31 22.44 -24.70
C GLU A 150 -25.16 21.42 -24.63
N ASP A 151 -24.21 21.52 -25.56
CA ASP A 151 -23.05 20.64 -25.62
C ASP A 151 -22.13 20.83 -24.38
N ASP A 152 -21.86 22.08 -23.98
CA ASP A 152 -21.03 22.35 -22.80
C ASP A 152 -21.72 21.89 -21.52
N ARG A 153 -23.03 22.09 -21.40
CA ARG A 153 -23.82 21.60 -20.26
C ARG A 153 -23.82 20.07 -20.20
N ASN A 154 -23.96 19.39 -21.34
CA ASN A 154 -23.92 17.93 -21.39
C ASN A 154 -22.54 17.41 -20.98
N LEU A 155 -21.45 18.06 -21.42
CA LEU A 155 -20.09 17.73 -21.02
C LEU A 155 -19.86 17.93 -19.50
N TYR A 156 -20.38 19.03 -18.95
CA TYR A 156 -20.33 19.30 -17.52
C TYR A 156 -21.07 18.20 -16.74
N ASN A 157 -22.30 17.88 -17.15
CA ASN A 157 -23.15 16.86 -16.52
C ASN A 157 -22.50 15.46 -16.58
N ASP A 158 -21.87 15.08 -17.71
CA ASP A 158 -21.11 13.84 -17.82
C ASP A 158 -19.97 13.81 -16.80
N GLY A 159 -19.25 14.91 -16.64
CA GLY A 159 -18.20 15.06 -15.63
C GLY A 159 -18.72 14.81 -14.20
N VAL A 160 -19.85 15.40 -13.85
CA VAL A 160 -20.53 15.23 -12.55
C VAL A 160 -20.89 13.75 -12.31
N VAL A 161 -21.55 13.11 -13.28
CA VAL A 161 -21.94 11.70 -13.18
C VAL A 161 -20.69 10.81 -13.02
N ARG A 162 -19.64 11.10 -13.75
CA ARG A 162 -18.39 10.31 -13.68
C ARG A 162 -17.67 10.48 -12.34
N MET A 163 -17.69 11.67 -11.74
CA MET A 163 -17.17 11.89 -10.39
C MET A 163 -18.00 11.12 -9.34
N GLY A 164 -19.33 11.15 -9.43
CA GLY A 164 -20.21 10.37 -8.56
C GLY A 164 -19.94 8.86 -8.62
N LYS A 165 -19.70 8.31 -9.82
CA LYS A 165 -19.35 6.89 -9.97
C LYS A 165 -18.02 6.52 -9.28
N THR A 166 -17.01 7.38 -9.31
CA THR A 166 -15.77 7.13 -8.58
C THR A 166 -15.99 7.20 -7.06
N LEU A 167 -16.82 8.17 -6.61
CA LEU A 167 -17.19 8.29 -5.21
C LEU A 167 -17.87 7.00 -4.72
N ASP A 168 -18.84 6.46 -5.46
CA ASP A 168 -19.54 5.21 -5.13
C ASP A 168 -18.63 3.99 -5.04
N LEU A 169 -17.51 4.00 -5.77
CA LEU A 169 -16.49 2.94 -5.69
C LEU A 169 -15.56 3.08 -4.49
N CYS A 170 -15.49 4.23 -3.83
CA CYS A 170 -14.66 4.41 -2.64
C CYS A 170 -15.36 3.90 -1.37
N GLU A 171 -14.61 3.80 -0.27
CA GLU A 171 -15.18 3.35 1.01
C GLU A 171 -15.40 4.51 1.98
N TYR A 172 -14.53 5.52 1.94
CA TYR A 172 -14.49 6.65 2.86
C TYR A 172 -14.35 7.96 2.11
N GLY A 173 -14.72 9.06 2.78
CA GLY A 173 -14.65 10.38 2.19
C GLY A 173 -13.91 11.41 3.02
N ILE A 174 -13.37 12.41 2.33
CA ILE A 174 -12.81 13.61 2.93
C ILE A 174 -13.51 14.81 2.30
N ALA A 175 -14.27 15.54 3.11
CA ALA A 175 -15.05 16.71 2.69
C ALA A 175 -14.39 18.01 3.16
N SER A 176 -14.53 19.11 2.43
CA SER A 176 -14.04 20.42 2.90
C SER A 176 -14.99 21.11 3.88
N THR A 177 -16.27 20.73 3.90
CA THR A 177 -17.33 21.35 4.72
C THR A 177 -18.30 20.34 5.27
N GLU A 178 -19.05 20.72 6.31
CA GLU A 178 -20.09 19.87 6.91
C GLU A 178 -21.21 19.55 5.92
N ARG A 179 -21.54 20.48 5.02
CA ARG A 179 -22.56 20.23 3.99
C ARG A 179 -22.13 19.12 3.05
N LEU A 180 -20.90 19.17 2.57
CA LEU A 180 -20.33 18.09 1.74
C LEU A 180 -20.27 16.77 2.50
N GLN A 181 -19.91 16.79 3.78
CA GLN A 181 -19.95 15.59 4.62
C GLN A 181 -21.33 14.94 4.61
N ILE A 182 -22.39 15.74 4.82
CA ILE A 182 -23.78 15.24 4.84
C ILE A 182 -24.13 14.58 3.50
N GLU A 183 -23.83 15.25 2.37
CA GLU A 183 -24.16 14.70 1.05
C GLU A 183 -23.31 13.45 0.71
N MET A 184 -22.01 13.47 0.97
CA MET A 184 -21.12 12.32 0.73
C MET A 184 -21.44 11.12 1.64
N SER A 185 -21.94 11.34 2.86
CA SER A 185 -22.33 10.27 3.78
C SER A 185 -23.53 9.44 3.31
N LYS A 186 -24.24 9.88 2.28
CA LYS A 186 -25.29 9.09 1.62
C LYS A 186 -24.72 7.97 0.75
N HIS A 187 -23.44 8.08 0.37
CA HIS A 187 -22.73 7.18 -0.54
C HIS A 187 -21.62 6.37 0.15
N LEU A 188 -21.00 6.93 1.19
CA LEU A 188 -19.77 6.41 1.80
C LEU A 188 -20.02 5.94 3.24
N LYS A 189 -19.20 5.00 3.70
CA LYS A 189 -19.30 4.41 5.06
C LYS A 189 -19.00 5.43 6.17
N ASP A 190 -18.08 6.34 5.91
CA ASP A 190 -17.66 7.38 6.85
C ASP A 190 -16.99 8.53 6.10
N VAL A 191 -17.22 9.77 6.54
CA VAL A 191 -16.70 10.98 5.89
C VAL A 191 -16.16 11.94 6.94
N TYR A 192 -14.92 12.35 6.79
CA TYR A 192 -14.27 13.31 7.67
C TYR A 192 -14.29 14.72 7.06
N VAL A 193 -14.58 15.73 7.86
CA VAL A 193 -14.45 17.13 7.44
C VAL A 193 -13.03 17.58 7.67
N ASN A 194 -12.26 17.71 6.58
CA ASN A 194 -10.94 18.33 6.56
C ASN A 194 -11.01 19.64 5.77
N ARG A 195 -11.06 20.76 6.51
CA ARG A 195 -11.21 22.10 5.92
C ARG A 195 -10.05 22.46 5.01
N ASN A 196 -10.28 23.40 4.14
CA ASN A 196 -9.23 24.06 3.39
C ASN A 196 -8.41 24.96 4.35
N VAL A 197 -7.12 24.74 4.40
CA VAL A 197 -6.22 25.46 5.31
C VAL A 197 -5.00 26.00 4.59
N ALA A 198 -4.35 27.01 5.13
CA ALA A 198 -3.18 27.62 4.55
C ALA A 198 -1.93 26.75 4.73
N SER A 199 -1.14 26.60 3.67
CA SER A 199 0.20 25.99 3.77
C SER A 199 1.21 26.92 4.42
N GLU A 200 2.33 26.38 4.88
CA GLU A 200 3.45 27.20 5.38
C GLU A 200 3.98 28.16 4.31
N GLU A 201 3.97 27.76 3.03
CA GLU A 201 4.35 28.65 1.93
C GLU A 201 3.37 29.82 1.79
N MET A 202 2.06 29.57 1.93
CA MET A 202 1.04 30.60 1.90
C MET A 202 1.17 31.59 3.10
N VAL A 203 1.44 31.06 4.29
CA VAL A 203 1.75 31.88 5.48
C VAL A 203 2.97 32.76 5.24
N LYS A 204 4.01 32.21 4.60
CA LYS A 204 5.23 32.97 4.26
C LYS A 204 4.92 34.18 3.36
N TYR A 205 4.22 33.98 2.23
CA TYR A 205 3.85 35.05 1.32
C TYR A 205 2.90 36.07 1.98
N SER A 206 2.05 35.60 2.90
CA SER A 206 1.18 36.51 3.67
C SER A 206 1.95 37.40 4.63
N LYS A 207 2.98 36.89 5.29
CA LYS A 207 3.90 37.68 6.13
C LYS A 207 4.69 38.71 5.29
N GLU A 208 5.24 38.27 4.16
CA GLU A 208 5.92 39.20 3.23
C GLU A 208 5.00 40.32 2.76
N ALA A 209 3.72 40.03 2.52
CA ALA A 209 2.74 41.06 2.13
C ALA A 209 2.44 42.04 3.26
N LEU A 210 2.43 41.61 4.53
CA LEU A 210 2.26 42.50 5.69
C LEU A 210 3.42 43.50 5.81
N ASP A 211 4.62 43.09 5.45
CA ASP A 211 5.83 43.93 5.59
C ASP A 211 6.03 44.90 4.42
N ILE A 212 5.57 44.56 3.20
CA ILE A 212 5.90 45.29 1.97
C ILE A 212 4.76 46.23 1.53
N VAL A 213 3.48 45.84 1.78
CA VAL A 213 2.35 46.61 1.26
C VAL A 213 1.98 47.74 2.22
N GLU A 214 2.31 48.98 1.82
CA GLU A 214 1.86 50.17 2.51
C GLU A 214 0.39 50.47 2.18
N LYS A 215 -0.35 51.00 3.17
CA LYS A 215 -1.75 51.38 3.00
C LYS A 215 -1.86 52.90 2.82
N ASP A 216 -2.84 53.31 2.02
CA ASP A 216 -3.24 54.69 1.84
C ASP A 216 -4.30 55.05 2.90
N ASP A 217 -3.87 55.67 3.98
CA ASP A 217 -4.76 56.00 5.10
C ASP A 217 -5.85 57.03 4.73
N THR A 218 -5.76 57.66 3.54
CA THR A 218 -6.78 58.58 3.04
C THR A 218 -7.98 57.91 2.43
N LYS A 219 -7.87 56.59 2.16
CA LYS A 219 -8.92 55.79 1.50
C LYS A 219 -9.29 54.57 2.35
N VAL A 220 -10.53 54.12 2.19
CA VAL A 220 -10.99 52.82 2.66
C VAL A 220 -11.43 52.00 1.45
N ILE A 221 -10.78 50.87 1.22
CA ILE A 221 -11.01 50.07 0.03
C ILE A 221 -11.73 48.74 0.41
N MET A 222 -12.96 48.60 -0.03
CA MET A 222 -13.67 47.31 0.00
C MET A 222 -13.19 46.47 -1.18
N GLY A 223 -12.85 45.21 -0.98
CA GLY A 223 -12.41 44.30 -2.03
C GLY A 223 -13.38 43.14 -2.26
N TYR A 224 -13.79 42.95 -3.51
CA TYR A 224 -14.50 41.76 -3.95
C TYR A 224 -13.62 40.94 -4.90
N LEU A 225 -13.21 39.76 -4.44
CA LEU A 225 -12.35 38.88 -5.22
C LEU A 225 -13.24 37.80 -5.86
N SER A 226 -13.50 37.97 -7.17
CA SER A 226 -14.33 37.05 -7.96
C SER A 226 -13.46 36.00 -8.64
N GLY A 227 -13.62 34.73 -8.26
CA GLY A 227 -12.90 33.61 -8.87
C GLY A 227 -13.43 33.21 -10.24
N SER A 228 -14.69 33.51 -10.55
CA SER A 228 -15.36 33.17 -11.82
C SER A 228 -16.63 33.95 -12.00
N ILE A 229 -17.17 33.97 -13.22
CA ILE A 229 -18.46 34.61 -13.58
C ILE A 229 -19.64 34.00 -12.80
N THR A 230 -19.50 32.79 -12.27
CA THR A 230 -20.55 32.13 -11.45
C THR A 230 -20.88 32.85 -10.16
N HIS A 231 -20.09 33.87 -9.76
CA HIS A 231 -20.28 34.70 -8.56
C HIS A 231 -21.02 36.05 -8.82
N ASN A 232 -21.50 36.27 -10.04
CA ASN A 232 -22.22 37.48 -10.36
C ASN A 232 -23.48 37.65 -9.48
N ASP A 233 -24.24 36.58 -9.24
CA ASP A 233 -25.45 36.62 -8.43
C ASP A 233 -25.16 36.82 -6.93
N ASP A 234 -24.07 36.26 -6.42
CA ASP A 234 -23.60 36.51 -5.05
C ASP A 234 -23.31 38.01 -4.81
N PHE A 235 -22.68 38.70 -5.77
CA PHE A 235 -22.40 40.14 -5.66
C PHE A 235 -23.67 40.99 -5.73
N LYS A 236 -24.63 40.64 -6.56
CA LYS A 236 -25.92 41.36 -6.69
C LYS A 236 -26.66 41.48 -5.36
N LEU A 237 -26.52 40.50 -4.46
CA LEU A 237 -27.19 40.53 -3.14
C LEU A 237 -26.79 41.76 -2.29
N ILE A 238 -25.54 42.21 -2.42
CA ILE A 238 -24.97 43.27 -1.60
C ILE A 238 -24.82 44.59 -2.35
N MET A 239 -25.00 44.55 -3.67
CA MET A 239 -24.75 45.71 -4.55
C MET A 239 -25.54 46.97 -4.11
N PRO A 240 -26.82 46.93 -3.74
CA PRO A 240 -27.55 48.14 -3.30
C PRO A 240 -26.89 48.78 -2.07
N ALA A 241 -26.45 47.98 -1.10
CA ALA A 241 -25.75 48.50 0.08
C ALA A 241 -24.36 49.09 -0.27
N ILE A 242 -23.64 48.48 -1.21
CA ILE A 242 -22.39 48.96 -1.69
C ILE A 242 -22.52 50.31 -2.38
N ILE A 243 -23.51 50.50 -3.27
CA ILE A 243 -23.75 51.75 -3.97
C ILE A 243 -24.08 52.88 -2.98
N GLU A 244 -25.00 52.63 -2.05
CA GLU A 244 -25.42 53.61 -1.05
C GLU A 244 -24.22 54.05 -0.17
N LEU A 245 -23.36 53.13 0.24
CA LEU A 245 -22.17 53.45 1.05
C LEU A 245 -21.13 54.20 0.24
N LEU A 246 -20.91 53.88 -1.04
CA LEU A 246 -19.99 54.58 -1.93
C LEU A 246 -20.46 56.01 -2.18
N GLU A 247 -21.76 56.25 -2.32
CA GLU A 247 -22.34 57.60 -2.44
C GLU A 247 -22.21 58.40 -1.15
N LYS A 248 -22.34 57.72 0.03
CA LYS A 248 -22.30 58.34 1.35
C LYS A 248 -20.92 58.77 1.82
N TYR A 249 -19.90 57.98 1.51
CA TYR A 249 -18.52 58.16 2.03
C TYR A 249 -17.53 58.47 0.91
N ASP A 250 -16.98 59.71 0.88
CA ASP A 250 -16.05 60.13 -0.19
C ASP A 250 -14.77 59.35 -0.24
N GLN A 251 -14.23 58.93 0.92
CA GLN A 251 -13.00 58.14 1.05
C GLN A 251 -13.18 56.67 0.72
N LEU A 252 -14.42 56.20 0.44
CA LEU A 252 -14.72 54.79 0.20
C LEU A 252 -14.57 54.43 -1.28
N TYR A 253 -13.88 53.31 -1.55
CA TYR A 253 -13.69 52.74 -2.89
C TYR A 253 -14.04 51.26 -2.89
N LEU A 254 -14.41 50.74 -4.07
CA LEU A 254 -14.62 49.30 -4.33
C LEU A 254 -13.54 48.81 -5.28
N LYS A 255 -12.77 47.79 -4.86
CA LYS A 255 -11.82 47.09 -5.70
C LYS A 255 -12.39 45.74 -6.11
N ILE A 256 -12.49 45.51 -7.41
CA ILE A 256 -12.95 44.24 -7.99
C ILE A 256 -11.75 43.53 -8.61
N VAL A 257 -11.54 42.29 -8.23
CA VAL A 257 -10.45 41.44 -8.73
C VAL A 257 -11.03 40.27 -9.51
N GLY A 258 -10.58 40.09 -10.74
CA GLY A 258 -11.01 39.01 -11.64
C GLY A 258 -12.21 39.39 -12.51
N LEU A 259 -13.06 38.41 -12.83
CA LEU A 259 -14.17 38.56 -13.75
C LEU A 259 -15.48 38.83 -12.96
N LEU A 260 -16.06 39.98 -13.18
CA LEU A 260 -17.39 40.34 -12.69
C LEU A 260 -18.05 41.26 -13.74
N ASP A 261 -19.23 40.90 -14.20
CA ASP A 261 -20.03 41.74 -15.04
C ASP A 261 -20.71 42.80 -14.15
N LEU A 262 -20.25 44.05 -14.29
CA LEU A 262 -20.82 45.14 -13.51
C LEU A 262 -22.23 45.48 -14.00
N PRO A 263 -23.23 45.37 -13.12
CA PRO A 263 -24.60 45.78 -13.47
C PRO A 263 -24.70 47.27 -13.80
N PRO A 264 -25.66 47.71 -14.64
CA PRO A 264 -25.80 49.13 -15.04
C PRO A 264 -25.96 50.08 -13.87
N GLU A 265 -26.49 49.64 -12.75
CA GLU A 265 -26.69 50.44 -11.54
C GLU A 265 -25.36 50.93 -10.93
N MET A 266 -24.27 50.25 -11.18
CA MET A 266 -22.91 50.61 -10.74
C MET A 266 -22.34 51.80 -11.51
N GLU A 267 -22.90 52.19 -12.64
CA GLU A 267 -22.41 53.33 -13.44
C GLU A 267 -22.41 54.64 -12.64
N LYS A 268 -23.34 54.81 -11.69
CA LYS A 268 -23.42 55.96 -10.80
C LYS A 268 -22.17 56.18 -9.93
N VAL A 269 -21.50 55.11 -9.57
CA VAL A 269 -20.33 55.12 -8.66
C VAL A 269 -19.08 54.63 -9.34
N LYS A 270 -19.02 54.57 -10.66
CA LYS A 270 -17.95 54.03 -11.46
C LYS A 270 -16.58 54.65 -11.18
N ASN A 271 -16.59 55.96 -10.87
CA ASN A 271 -15.36 56.69 -10.49
C ASN A 271 -14.74 56.22 -9.17
N LYS A 272 -15.46 55.45 -8.36
CA LYS A 272 -14.99 54.85 -7.10
C LYS A 272 -14.73 53.34 -7.24
N VAL A 273 -14.84 52.80 -8.45
CA VAL A 273 -14.58 51.36 -8.73
C VAL A 273 -13.18 51.20 -9.34
N ILE A 274 -12.36 50.34 -8.72
CA ILE A 274 -11.02 49.98 -9.15
C ILE A 274 -11.07 48.52 -9.64
N THR A 275 -10.64 48.24 -10.85
CA THR A 275 -10.58 46.86 -11.38
C THR A 275 -9.15 46.35 -11.41
N SER A 276 -8.94 45.09 -11.09
CA SER A 276 -7.62 44.44 -11.16
C SER A 276 -7.78 43.03 -11.80
N PRO A 277 -6.83 42.59 -12.63
CA PRO A 277 -6.86 41.27 -13.21
C PRO A 277 -6.58 40.19 -12.15
N PHE A 278 -6.78 38.93 -12.52
CA PHE A 278 -6.28 37.80 -11.75
C PHE A 278 -4.77 37.85 -11.59
N VAL A 279 -4.31 37.45 -10.42
CA VAL A 279 -2.89 37.30 -10.11
C VAL A 279 -2.54 35.86 -9.77
N ASP A 280 -1.26 35.51 -9.87
CA ASP A 280 -0.77 34.26 -9.31
C ASP A 280 -1.08 34.20 -7.80
N TRP A 281 -1.34 33.01 -7.30
CA TRP A 281 -1.72 32.82 -5.89
C TRP A 281 -0.61 33.31 -4.91
N LYS A 282 0.66 33.39 -5.34
CA LYS A 282 1.77 33.92 -4.54
C LYS A 282 1.69 35.45 -4.37
N GLU A 283 1.10 36.10 -5.34
CA GLU A 283 0.85 37.57 -5.30
C GLU A 283 -0.49 37.94 -4.68
N LEU A 284 -1.40 36.92 -4.52
CA LEU A 284 -2.72 37.14 -3.95
C LEU A 284 -2.68 37.76 -2.53
N PRO A 285 -1.76 37.38 -1.62
CA PRO A 285 -1.64 38.02 -0.31
C PRO A 285 -1.37 39.54 -0.39
N LYS A 286 -0.52 39.98 -1.33
CA LYS A 286 -0.23 41.45 -1.53
C LYS A 286 -1.48 42.15 -2.04
N LEU A 287 -2.20 41.53 -2.97
CA LEU A 287 -3.44 42.07 -3.51
C LEU A 287 -4.52 42.21 -2.42
N ILE A 288 -4.71 41.17 -1.57
CA ILE A 288 -5.62 41.24 -0.44
C ILE A 288 -5.17 42.24 0.60
N ARG A 289 -3.86 42.35 0.87
CA ARG A 289 -3.34 43.35 1.81
C ARG A 289 -3.60 44.78 1.35
N SER A 290 -3.75 45.04 0.04
CA SER A 290 -4.01 46.36 -0.52
C SER A 290 -5.47 46.86 -0.37
N ILE A 291 -6.38 46.03 0.21
CA ILE A 291 -7.74 46.43 0.56
C ILE A 291 -7.87 46.55 2.09
N ASP A 292 -8.99 47.12 2.56
CA ASP A 292 -9.27 47.32 3.98
C ASP A 292 -10.39 46.43 4.50
N ILE A 293 -11.29 45.98 3.62
CA ILE A 293 -12.43 45.17 3.95
C ILE A 293 -12.60 44.12 2.85
N ASN A 294 -12.63 42.83 3.20
CA ASN A 294 -12.88 41.74 2.27
C ASN A 294 -14.39 41.41 2.26
N LEU A 295 -14.99 41.36 1.07
CA LEU A 295 -16.39 41.03 0.85
C LEU A 295 -16.57 39.57 0.41
N ALA A 296 -17.36 38.82 1.15
CA ALA A 296 -17.64 37.42 0.87
C ALA A 296 -19.16 37.11 0.87
N PRO A 297 -19.93 37.71 -0.05
CA PRO A 297 -21.33 37.38 -0.18
C PRO A 297 -21.54 35.98 -0.78
N LEU A 298 -22.57 35.27 -0.35
CA LEU A 298 -23.06 34.01 -0.90
C LEU A 298 -24.58 34.00 -0.83
N GLU A 299 -25.26 33.57 -1.90
CA GLU A 299 -26.68 33.21 -1.86
C GLU A 299 -26.89 32.02 -0.90
N ASP A 300 -27.98 32.01 -0.17
CA ASP A 300 -28.39 30.92 0.71
C ASP A 300 -28.98 29.78 -0.11
N THR A 301 -28.12 28.90 -0.63
CA THR A 301 -28.47 27.72 -1.41
C THR A 301 -27.66 26.50 -0.91
N VAL A 302 -28.21 25.30 -1.13
CA VAL A 302 -27.55 24.05 -0.78
C VAL A 302 -26.15 23.94 -1.42
N PHE A 303 -26.01 24.43 -2.66
CA PHE A 303 -24.74 24.46 -3.35
C PHE A 303 -23.72 25.40 -2.68
N ASN A 304 -24.12 26.58 -2.27
CA ASN A 304 -23.28 27.57 -1.61
C ASN A 304 -22.97 27.20 -0.15
N GLU A 305 -23.85 26.48 0.54
CA GLU A 305 -23.56 25.89 1.86
C GLU A 305 -22.37 24.93 1.82
N ALA A 306 -22.13 24.30 0.67
CA ALA A 306 -21.01 23.39 0.48
C ALA A 306 -19.65 24.09 0.24
N LYS A 307 -19.64 25.41 -0.02
CA LYS A 307 -18.42 26.18 -0.28
C LYS A 307 -17.62 26.40 0.99
N SER A 308 -16.27 26.38 0.83
CA SER A 308 -15.32 26.60 1.92
C SER A 308 -15.12 28.09 2.24
N GLU A 309 -14.57 28.34 3.42
CA GLU A 309 -14.27 29.66 3.97
C GLU A 309 -12.97 30.30 3.45
N ASN A 310 -12.42 29.87 2.32
CA ASN A 310 -11.11 30.31 1.81
C ASN A 310 -10.95 31.84 1.79
N LYS A 311 -12.00 32.59 1.34
CA LYS A 311 -11.94 34.05 1.28
C LYS A 311 -11.68 34.69 2.66
N TRP A 312 -12.24 34.11 3.73
CA TRP A 312 -11.99 34.56 5.10
C TRP A 312 -10.59 34.18 5.57
N THR A 313 -10.15 32.96 5.34
CA THR A 313 -8.83 32.47 5.72
C THR A 313 -7.73 33.28 5.04
N GLU A 314 -7.84 33.49 3.73
CA GLU A 314 -6.86 34.25 2.93
C GLU A 314 -6.76 35.73 3.38
N ALA A 315 -7.89 36.36 3.65
CA ALA A 315 -7.93 37.74 4.15
C ALA A 315 -7.39 37.85 5.57
N ALA A 316 -7.73 36.93 6.45
CA ALA A 316 -7.24 36.90 7.83
C ALA A 316 -5.71 36.78 7.92
N LEU A 317 -5.08 35.97 7.04
CA LEU A 317 -3.61 35.82 7.01
C LEU A 317 -2.83 37.14 6.75
N VAL A 318 -3.48 38.11 6.12
CA VAL A 318 -2.89 39.44 5.86
C VAL A 318 -3.59 40.53 6.68
N LYS A 319 -4.26 40.15 7.76
CA LYS A 319 -4.94 41.07 8.70
C LYS A 319 -5.97 41.95 8.01
N ILE A 320 -6.79 41.40 7.13
CA ILE A 320 -7.93 42.05 6.50
C ILE A 320 -9.22 41.43 7.04
N PRO A 321 -10.11 42.23 7.64
CA PRO A 321 -11.38 41.73 8.16
C PRO A 321 -12.34 41.37 7.03
N THR A 322 -13.17 40.34 7.24
CA THR A 322 -14.14 39.87 6.27
C THR A 322 -15.58 40.18 6.74
N VAL A 323 -16.38 40.70 5.83
CA VAL A 323 -17.83 40.75 5.94
C VAL A 323 -18.40 39.69 5.01
N ALA A 324 -19.18 38.74 5.54
CA ALA A 324 -19.64 37.57 4.82
C ALA A 324 -21.12 37.30 5.02
N SER A 325 -21.74 36.58 4.09
CA SER A 325 -23.06 35.98 4.30
C SER A 325 -23.05 34.95 5.41
N ASN A 326 -24.11 34.88 6.23
CA ASN A 326 -24.23 33.86 7.30
C ASN A 326 -24.66 32.50 6.75
N VAL A 327 -23.87 31.96 5.83
CA VAL A 327 -24.14 30.73 5.05
C VAL A 327 -22.98 29.77 5.16
N GLY A 328 -23.26 28.46 5.23
CA GLY A 328 -22.31 27.36 5.10
C GLY A 328 -21.09 27.49 6.02
N ALA A 329 -19.90 27.36 5.47
CA ALA A 329 -18.63 27.38 6.21
C ALA A 329 -18.37 28.75 6.85
N PHE A 330 -18.79 29.86 6.28
CA PHE A 330 -18.65 31.18 6.95
C PHE A 330 -19.42 31.20 8.26
N LYS A 331 -20.67 30.71 8.28
CA LYS A 331 -21.52 30.61 9.49
C LYS A 331 -20.85 29.76 10.59
N SER A 332 -20.17 28.70 10.23
CA SER A 332 -19.57 27.77 11.20
C SER A 332 -18.19 28.22 11.68
N GLN A 333 -17.45 29.00 10.89
CA GLN A 333 -16.07 29.37 11.20
C GLN A 333 -15.87 30.81 11.68
N ILE A 334 -16.72 31.73 11.23
CA ILE A 334 -16.61 33.14 11.63
C ILE A 334 -17.42 33.37 12.92
N LYS A 335 -16.75 33.88 13.96
CA LYS A 335 -17.39 34.36 15.17
C LYS A 335 -17.85 35.80 14.92
N ASN A 336 -19.17 36.00 14.81
CA ASN A 336 -19.75 37.28 14.43
C ASN A 336 -19.31 38.41 15.38
N ASN A 337 -18.86 39.54 14.82
CA ASN A 337 -18.26 40.70 15.51
C ASN A 337 -16.97 40.41 16.30
N GLU A 338 -16.37 39.23 16.14
CA GLU A 338 -15.07 38.90 16.77
C GLU A 338 -13.98 38.61 15.74
N THR A 339 -14.25 37.67 14.81
CA THR A 339 -13.28 37.28 13.77
C THR A 339 -13.78 37.61 12.35
N GLY A 340 -14.90 38.32 12.24
CA GLY A 340 -15.53 38.81 11.03
C GLY A 340 -16.95 39.28 11.32
N ILE A 341 -17.64 39.74 10.30
CA ILE A 341 -19.06 40.14 10.40
C ILE A 341 -19.88 39.16 9.55
N LEU A 342 -20.94 38.60 10.14
CA LEU A 342 -21.90 37.73 9.45
C LEU A 342 -23.20 38.50 9.22
N CYS A 343 -23.74 38.44 7.99
CA CYS A 343 -24.93 39.16 7.57
C CYS A 343 -25.98 38.21 6.97
N ASN A 344 -27.23 38.31 7.41
CA ASN A 344 -28.36 37.51 6.93
C ASN A 344 -29.18 38.19 5.82
N ASN A 345 -29.10 39.50 5.75
CA ASN A 345 -29.91 40.32 4.82
C ASN A 345 -29.21 41.62 4.48
N LEU A 346 -29.71 42.33 3.49
CA LEU A 346 -29.16 43.59 2.99
C LEU A 346 -29.01 44.66 4.07
N LYS A 347 -29.94 44.73 5.03
CA LYS A 347 -29.89 45.71 6.14
C LYS A 347 -28.69 45.41 7.04
N GLU A 348 -28.46 44.17 7.38
CA GLU A 348 -27.28 43.75 8.19
C GLU A 348 -25.98 43.96 7.43
N TRP A 349 -25.94 43.71 6.11
CA TRP A 349 -24.82 44.03 5.25
C TRP A 349 -24.48 45.54 5.31
N LYS A 350 -25.47 46.41 5.15
CA LYS A 350 -25.26 47.83 5.24
C LYS A 350 -24.75 48.24 6.61
N GLN A 351 -25.39 47.78 7.70
CA GLN A 351 -24.97 48.11 9.07
C GLN A 351 -23.58 47.60 9.41
N GLY A 352 -23.27 46.36 9.04
CA GLY A 352 -21.97 45.74 9.27
C GLY A 352 -20.85 46.45 8.50
N LEU A 353 -21.06 46.76 7.23
CA LEU A 353 -20.11 47.54 6.42
C LEU A 353 -19.95 48.97 6.96
N GLU A 354 -21.01 49.66 7.29
CA GLU A 354 -20.92 51.00 7.82
C GLU A 354 -20.11 51.04 9.13
N LYS A 355 -20.35 50.11 10.03
CA LYS A 355 -19.61 49.97 11.29
C LYS A 355 -18.12 49.77 11.03
N ILE A 356 -17.75 48.87 10.13
CA ILE A 356 -16.32 48.55 9.88
C ILE A 356 -15.61 49.64 9.05
N ILE A 357 -16.33 50.45 8.28
CA ILE A 357 -15.84 51.59 7.54
C ILE A 357 -15.53 52.73 8.51
N THR A 358 -16.43 53.03 9.46
CA THR A 358 -16.36 54.21 10.33
C THR A 358 -15.56 53.97 11.61
N ASP A 359 -15.49 52.76 12.14
CA ASP A 359 -14.77 52.41 13.37
C ASP A 359 -13.47 51.66 13.04
N THR A 360 -12.38 52.37 12.90
CA THR A 360 -11.06 51.82 12.62
C THR A 360 -10.54 50.91 13.75
N ASN A 361 -10.88 51.21 15.03
CA ASN A 361 -10.45 50.41 16.15
C ASN A 361 -11.15 49.02 16.11
N PHE A 362 -12.45 49.01 15.84
CA PHE A 362 -13.21 47.79 15.65
C PHE A 362 -12.70 47.00 14.45
N ARG A 363 -12.44 47.65 13.31
CA ARG A 363 -11.84 47.04 12.11
C ARG A 363 -10.52 46.33 12.42
N ASN A 364 -9.61 47.01 13.11
CA ASN A 364 -8.30 46.46 13.49
C ASN A 364 -8.44 45.31 14.50
N SER A 365 -9.34 45.42 15.49
CA SER A 365 -9.60 44.39 16.48
C SER A 365 -10.10 43.07 15.85
N ILE A 366 -11.06 43.15 14.92
CA ILE A 366 -11.59 42.00 14.20
C ILE A 366 -10.50 41.35 13.36
N SER A 367 -9.72 42.12 12.62
CA SER A 367 -8.67 41.59 11.75
C SER A 367 -7.57 40.88 12.54
N GLU A 368 -7.15 41.42 13.69
CA GLU A 368 -6.16 40.79 14.55
C GLU A 368 -6.65 39.49 15.18
N LYS A 369 -7.91 39.47 15.63
CA LYS A 369 -8.53 38.26 16.17
C LYS A 369 -8.69 37.18 15.09
N ALA A 370 -9.09 37.55 13.87
CA ALA A 370 -9.20 36.63 12.73
C ALA A 370 -7.82 36.04 12.36
N TYR A 371 -6.78 36.90 12.31
CA TYR A 371 -5.42 36.44 12.08
C TYR A 371 -4.98 35.40 13.10
N ASN A 372 -5.17 35.69 14.40
CA ASN A 372 -4.79 34.76 15.47
C ASN A 372 -5.57 33.45 15.43
N GLU A 373 -6.88 33.48 15.13
CA GLU A 373 -7.68 32.27 14.96
C GLU A 373 -7.17 31.42 13.80
N VAL A 374 -6.94 32.04 12.63
CA VAL A 374 -6.46 31.33 11.43
C VAL A 374 -5.05 30.76 11.66
N MET A 375 -4.13 31.56 12.21
CA MET A 375 -2.76 31.10 12.49
C MET A 375 -2.70 29.96 13.51
N SER A 376 -3.66 29.88 14.41
CA SER A 376 -3.71 28.80 15.43
C SER A 376 -4.40 27.52 14.97
N LYS A 377 -5.36 27.61 14.02
CA LYS A 377 -6.24 26.47 13.66
C LYS A 377 -6.33 26.16 12.17
N HIS A 378 -6.07 27.12 11.29
CA HIS A 378 -6.27 26.98 9.84
C HIS A 378 -4.94 26.98 9.05
N VAL A 379 -3.87 26.49 9.68
CA VAL A 379 -2.57 26.25 9.03
C VAL A 379 -2.32 24.75 9.01
N THR A 380 -1.77 24.24 7.92
CA THR A 380 -1.52 22.80 7.67
C THR A 380 -0.83 22.11 8.84
N THR A 381 0.25 22.69 9.37
CA THR A 381 1.03 22.13 10.49
C THR A 381 0.31 22.19 11.85
N LYS A 382 -0.83 22.88 11.95
CA LYS A 382 -1.65 22.98 13.16
C LYS A 382 -2.95 22.19 13.11
N SER A 383 -3.47 21.93 11.92
CA SER A 383 -4.81 21.35 11.70
C SER A 383 -4.81 19.91 11.22
N GLY A 384 -3.63 19.32 10.92
CA GLY A 384 -3.56 18.01 10.27
C GLY A 384 -3.83 16.80 11.18
N TYR A 385 -3.84 16.96 12.51
CA TYR A 385 -3.99 15.84 13.44
C TYR A 385 -5.25 15.01 13.18
N GLY A 386 -6.40 15.65 13.07
CA GLY A 386 -7.69 14.95 12.92
C GLY A 386 -7.78 14.13 11.63
N VAL A 387 -7.37 14.71 10.50
CA VAL A 387 -7.38 14.00 9.21
C VAL A 387 -6.33 12.88 9.18
N ALA A 388 -5.19 13.07 9.83
CA ALA A 388 -4.17 12.04 9.96
C ALA A 388 -4.68 10.83 10.76
N GLU A 389 -5.32 11.07 11.92
CA GLU A 389 -5.92 10.01 12.73
C GLU A 389 -7.12 9.33 12.02
N PHE A 390 -7.93 10.10 11.29
CA PHE A 390 -9.01 9.52 10.47
C PHE A 390 -8.44 8.55 9.43
N ILE A 391 -7.45 8.97 8.64
CA ILE A 391 -6.82 8.10 7.65
C ILE A 391 -6.19 6.88 8.32
N LYS A 392 -5.39 7.05 9.38
CA LYS A 392 -4.77 5.94 10.12
C LYS A 392 -5.80 4.93 10.62
N SER A 393 -6.94 5.40 11.13
CA SER A 393 -8.01 4.55 11.64
C SER A 393 -8.68 3.66 10.56
N LYS A 394 -8.56 4.05 9.27
CA LYS A 394 -9.13 3.32 8.13
C LYS A 394 -8.08 2.45 7.41
N LEU A 395 -6.79 2.61 7.72
CA LEU A 395 -5.75 1.75 7.16
C LEU A 395 -5.86 0.34 7.74
N ARG A 396 -5.73 -0.67 6.89
CA ARG A 396 -5.61 -2.06 7.34
C ARG A 396 -4.24 -2.28 7.97
N LYS A 397 -4.15 -3.21 8.96
CA LYS A 397 -2.84 -3.67 9.45
C LYS A 397 -2.02 -4.18 8.27
N ASN A 398 -0.78 -3.73 8.14
CA ASN A 398 0.08 -4.18 7.06
C ASN A 398 1.22 -5.07 7.55
N ILE A 399 1.54 -6.07 6.73
CA ILE A 399 2.65 -7.00 6.98
C ILE A 399 3.53 -7.07 5.73
N CYS A 400 4.83 -6.90 5.93
CA CYS A 400 5.82 -7.01 4.87
C CYS A 400 6.74 -8.21 5.11
N PHE A 401 6.68 -9.21 4.24
CA PHE A 401 7.65 -10.32 4.23
C PHE A 401 8.85 -9.95 3.37
N VAL A 402 10.05 -10.03 3.94
CA VAL A 402 11.30 -9.75 3.22
C VAL A 402 11.90 -11.06 2.76
N LEU A 403 11.87 -11.30 1.44
CA LEU A 403 12.36 -12.53 0.81
C LEU A 403 13.75 -12.36 0.20
N PRO A 404 14.60 -13.40 0.25
CA PRO A 404 15.92 -13.41 -0.40
C PRO A 404 15.80 -13.42 -1.94
N SER A 405 14.77 -14.04 -2.47
CA SER A 405 14.43 -14.08 -3.90
C SER A 405 12.92 -14.36 -4.08
N THR A 406 12.47 -14.34 -5.33
CA THR A 406 11.11 -14.77 -5.73
C THR A 406 11.13 -16.08 -6.51
N ASN A 407 12.27 -16.78 -6.57
CA ASN A 407 12.36 -18.12 -7.15
C ASN A 407 11.66 -19.12 -6.23
N VAL A 408 10.88 -20.02 -6.82
CA VAL A 408 10.13 -21.01 -6.07
C VAL A 408 11.07 -21.92 -5.26
N SER A 409 10.87 -21.94 -3.95
CA SER A 409 11.54 -22.84 -3.00
C SER A 409 10.61 -23.07 -1.81
N GLY A 410 10.87 -24.12 -1.02
CA GLY A 410 10.02 -24.45 0.12
C GLY A 410 9.80 -23.28 1.08
N GLY A 411 10.86 -22.56 1.45
CA GLY A 411 10.77 -21.42 2.36
C GLY A 411 10.02 -20.21 1.80
N ILE A 412 10.12 -19.99 0.49
CA ILE A 412 9.37 -18.89 -0.19
C ILE A 412 7.88 -19.25 -0.25
N MET A 413 7.56 -20.51 -0.54
CA MET A 413 6.17 -20.98 -0.57
C MET A 413 5.50 -20.89 0.81
N VAL A 414 6.22 -21.21 1.88
CA VAL A 414 5.71 -21.05 3.25
C VAL A 414 5.40 -19.58 3.56
N ALA A 415 6.34 -18.67 3.28
CA ALA A 415 6.13 -17.23 3.50
C ALA A 415 4.97 -16.68 2.66
N MET A 416 4.86 -17.14 1.39
CA MET A 416 3.75 -16.78 0.52
C MET A 416 2.40 -17.28 1.07
N LYS A 417 2.35 -18.52 1.55
CA LYS A 417 1.12 -19.11 2.11
C LYS A 417 0.67 -18.38 3.38
N HIS A 418 1.60 -18.07 4.29
CA HIS A 418 1.29 -17.22 5.43
C HIS A 418 0.75 -15.85 4.99
N GLY A 419 1.37 -15.24 3.98
CA GLY A 419 0.90 -13.96 3.44
C GLY A 419 -0.51 -14.04 2.82
N LEU A 420 -0.83 -15.10 2.08
CA LEU A 420 -2.17 -15.30 1.50
C LEU A 420 -3.23 -15.51 2.59
N ILE A 421 -2.92 -16.30 3.63
CA ILE A 421 -3.80 -16.46 4.79
C ILE A 421 -4.07 -15.10 5.48
N LEU A 422 -3.03 -14.33 5.74
CA LEU A 422 -3.16 -12.99 6.33
C LEU A 422 -3.99 -12.05 5.44
N LYS A 423 -3.76 -12.07 4.13
CA LYS A 423 -4.55 -11.29 3.16
C LYS A 423 -6.03 -11.66 3.20
N LYS A 424 -6.36 -12.95 3.24
CA LYS A 424 -7.74 -13.47 3.38
C LYS A 424 -8.42 -12.92 4.65
N HIS A 425 -7.65 -12.68 5.72
CA HIS A 425 -8.12 -12.11 6.98
C HIS A 425 -7.98 -10.57 7.06
N GLY A 426 -7.88 -9.89 5.93
CA GLY A 426 -7.99 -8.44 5.84
C GLY A 426 -6.70 -7.66 6.09
N TYR A 427 -5.53 -8.31 6.14
CA TYR A 427 -4.24 -7.62 6.21
C TYR A 427 -3.81 -7.11 4.83
N ASP A 428 -3.19 -5.92 4.79
CA ASP A 428 -2.45 -5.45 3.61
C ASP A 428 -1.08 -6.12 3.61
N VAL A 429 -0.89 -7.08 2.71
CA VAL A 429 0.32 -7.91 2.68
C VAL A 429 1.19 -7.55 1.48
N THR A 430 2.46 -7.25 1.72
CA THR A 430 3.44 -6.93 0.69
C THR A 430 4.68 -7.80 0.82
N ILE A 431 5.17 -8.32 -0.29
CA ILE A 431 6.44 -9.03 -0.39
C ILE A 431 7.55 -8.06 -0.80
N ILE A 432 8.64 -8.04 -0.06
CA ILE A 432 9.84 -7.27 -0.38
C ILE A 432 10.91 -8.22 -0.88
N ASN A 433 11.32 -8.05 -2.14
CA ASN A 433 12.35 -8.88 -2.76
C ASN A 433 13.72 -8.18 -2.73
N ILE A 434 14.70 -8.78 -2.07
CA ILE A 434 16.07 -8.24 -2.00
C ILE A 434 16.94 -8.64 -3.19
N ASN A 435 16.54 -9.64 -3.97
CA ASN A 435 17.32 -10.10 -5.12
C ASN A 435 17.20 -9.12 -6.30
N LYS A 436 18.35 -8.67 -6.78
CA LYS A 436 18.43 -7.72 -7.89
C LYS A 436 18.07 -8.32 -9.25
N GLU A 437 18.22 -9.61 -9.42
CA GLU A 437 18.01 -10.29 -10.72
C GLU A 437 16.54 -10.58 -11.04
N THR A 438 15.71 -10.75 -10.01
CA THR A 438 14.28 -11.05 -10.14
C THR A 438 13.37 -9.81 -10.07
N ARG A 439 13.87 -8.63 -10.39
CA ARG A 439 13.17 -7.33 -10.25
C ARG A 439 11.90 -7.15 -11.09
N LYS A 440 11.71 -8.00 -12.10
CA LYS A 440 10.55 -7.91 -13.00
C LYS A 440 9.29 -8.58 -12.45
N ILE A 441 9.45 -9.41 -11.40
CA ILE A 441 8.32 -10.09 -10.77
C ILE A 441 7.59 -9.06 -9.89
N ASP A 442 6.33 -8.81 -10.19
CA ASP A 442 5.46 -7.88 -9.49
C ASP A 442 4.46 -8.57 -8.58
N LYS A 443 4.25 -9.87 -8.79
CA LYS A 443 3.32 -10.72 -8.02
C LYS A 443 3.94 -12.08 -7.76
N LEU A 444 3.68 -12.64 -6.57
CA LEU A 444 3.80 -14.08 -6.29
C LEU A 444 2.39 -14.64 -6.28
N SER A 445 2.12 -15.67 -7.08
CA SER A 445 0.77 -16.20 -7.30
C SER A 445 0.70 -17.69 -7.00
N GLU A 446 -0.43 -18.13 -6.42
CA GLU A 446 -0.81 -19.52 -6.21
C GLU A 446 -2.34 -19.64 -6.37
N ASN A 447 -2.83 -20.57 -7.19
CA ASN A 447 -4.28 -20.86 -7.35
C ASN A 447 -5.15 -19.60 -7.59
N ASN A 448 -4.73 -18.69 -8.48
CA ASN A 448 -5.36 -17.40 -8.79
C ASN A 448 -5.31 -16.35 -7.67
N GLU A 449 -4.78 -16.65 -6.51
CA GLU A 449 -4.48 -15.68 -5.46
C GLU A 449 -3.05 -15.15 -5.64
N TYR A 450 -2.79 -13.93 -5.21
CA TYR A 450 -1.46 -13.34 -5.34
C TYR A 450 -1.14 -12.33 -4.25
N LEU A 451 0.16 -12.13 -4.05
CA LEU A 451 0.73 -11.06 -3.22
C LEU A 451 1.58 -10.15 -4.11
N PHE A 452 1.50 -8.85 -3.86
CA PHE A 452 2.37 -7.90 -4.56
C PHE A 452 3.82 -8.04 -4.12
N VAL A 453 4.72 -7.93 -5.11
CA VAL A 453 6.16 -7.92 -4.87
C VAL A 453 6.73 -6.54 -5.14
N VAL A 454 7.40 -5.97 -4.15
CA VAL A 454 8.10 -4.70 -4.23
C VAL A 454 9.61 -4.94 -4.19
N PRO A 455 10.37 -4.53 -5.22
CA PRO A 455 11.82 -4.70 -5.21
C PRO A 455 12.49 -3.68 -4.29
N ILE A 456 13.50 -4.12 -3.53
CA ILE A 456 14.17 -3.32 -2.49
C ILE A 456 14.76 -1.99 -2.99
N TYR A 457 15.20 -1.91 -4.25
CA TYR A 457 15.78 -0.68 -4.78
C TYR A 457 14.78 0.46 -5.00
N ARG A 458 13.47 0.16 -4.91
CA ARG A 458 12.36 1.15 -4.94
C ARG A 458 11.84 1.45 -3.54
N THR A 459 12.40 0.81 -2.53
CA THR A 459 12.01 0.93 -1.15
C THR A 459 12.96 1.86 -0.39
N GLU A 460 12.94 3.15 -0.70
CA GLU A 460 13.19 4.13 0.34
C GLU A 460 11.88 4.16 1.13
N TYR A 461 11.81 3.41 2.22
CA TYR A 461 10.60 3.22 3.01
C TYR A 461 10.31 4.46 3.81
N LEU A 462 9.15 5.05 3.55
CA LEU A 462 8.62 6.11 4.37
C LEU A 462 7.30 5.67 5.03
N ALA A 463 6.61 4.66 4.46
CA ALA A 463 5.38 4.11 5.03
C ALA A 463 5.60 3.53 6.43
N TYR A 464 4.62 3.73 7.30
CA TYR A 464 4.57 3.02 8.56
C TYR A 464 4.19 1.54 8.33
N ILE A 465 5.00 0.64 8.88
CA ILE A 465 4.79 -0.81 8.77
C ILE A 465 4.46 -1.38 10.15
N ASP A 466 3.31 -2.03 10.25
CA ASP A 466 2.90 -2.66 11.52
C ASP A 466 3.81 -3.86 11.85
N THR A 467 4.11 -4.71 10.85
CA THR A 467 4.99 -5.87 11.07
C THR A 467 5.87 -6.14 9.85
N MET A 468 7.17 -6.20 10.05
CA MET A 468 8.13 -6.70 9.06
C MET A 468 8.64 -8.09 9.47
N VAL A 469 8.68 -9.01 8.51
CA VAL A 469 9.06 -10.40 8.72
C VAL A 469 10.30 -10.73 7.89
N ALA A 470 11.40 -11.02 8.55
CA ALA A 470 12.55 -11.66 7.91
C ALA A 470 12.24 -13.13 7.66
N THR A 471 12.67 -13.68 6.51
CA THR A 471 12.41 -15.08 6.15
C THR A 471 13.70 -15.89 5.94
N MET A 472 14.84 -15.23 6.06
CA MET A 472 16.17 -15.80 5.99
C MET A 472 17.16 -14.88 6.71
N TRP A 473 18.27 -15.40 7.24
CA TRP A 473 19.27 -14.62 7.96
C TRP A 473 19.75 -13.35 7.22
N ILE A 474 19.93 -13.44 5.88
CA ILE A 474 20.34 -12.29 5.06
C ILE A 474 19.25 -11.20 4.98
N THR A 475 17.99 -11.54 5.17
CA THR A 475 16.87 -10.58 5.10
C THR A 475 16.69 -9.82 6.40
N LEU A 476 17.15 -10.37 7.52
CA LEU A 476 17.02 -9.75 8.85
C LEU A 476 17.70 -8.37 8.93
N LYS A 477 18.84 -8.19 8.25
CA LYS A 477 19.52 -6.88 8.20
C LYS A 477 18.66 -5.78 7.57
N TYR A 478 17.78 -6.12 6.63
CA TYR A 478 16.86 -5.16 5.99
C TYR A 478 15.71 -4.83 6.93
N VAL A 479 15.16 -5.83 7.61
CA VAL A 479 14.11 -5.65 8.62
C VAL A 479 14.59 -4.76 9.76
N ARG A 480 15.80 -4.96 10.26
CA ARG A 480 16.39 -4.17 11.37
C ARG A 480 16.76 -2.74 10.97
N LYS A 481 17.14 -2.51 9.72
CA LYS A 481 17.49 -1.17 9.22
C LYS A 481 16.27 -0.28 9.04
N TYR A 482 15.09 -0.84 8.92
CA TYR A 482 13.89 -0.05 8.72
C TYR A 482 13.38 0.54 10.04
N PHE A 483 13.39 1.87 10.16
CA PHE A 483 13.08 2.53 11.43
C PHE A 483 11.57 2.73 11.67
N ASN A 484 10.77 2.96 10.61
CA ASN A 484 9.33 3.26 10.72
C ASN A 484 8.47 1.97 10.76
N CYS A 485 8.85 1.06 11.66
CA CYS A 485 8.22 -0.24 11.84
C CYS A 485 7.93 -0.52 13.32
N LYS A 486 6.72 -0.97 13.62
CA LYS A 486 6.31 -1.29 15.00
C LYS A 486 6.91 -2.62 15.46
N ASN A 487 6.67 -3.70 14.72
CA ASN A 487 7.05 -5.06 15.10
C ASN A 487 8.02 -5.66 14.07
N ARG A 488 9.07 -6.31 14.56
CA ARG A 488 10.01 -7.06 13.75
C ARG A 488 9.95 -8.52 14.12
N LYS A 489 9.76 -9.38 13.11
CA LYS A 489 9.70 -10.82 13.31
C LYS A 489 10.72 -11.51 12.40
N TYR A 490 11.20 -12.67 12.83
CA TYR A 490 12.04 -13.52 12.02
C TYR A 490 11.42 -14.92 11.95
N LEU A 491 10.92 -15.30 10.78
CA LEU A 491 10.44 -16.64 10.46
C LEU A 491 11.62 -17.54 10.14
N VAL A 492 12.13 -18.23 11.14
CA VAL A 492 13.24 -19.19 11.01
C VAL A 492 12.70 -20.50 10.47
N GLN A 493 13.15 -20.88 9.29
CA GLN A 493 12.66 -22.04 8.55
C GLN A 493 13.64 -23.22 8.55
N GLY A 494 14.82 -23.06 9.11
CA GLY A 494 15.82 -24.11 9.20
C GLY A 494 17.15 -23.61 9.73
N MET A 495 18.09 -24.53 9.84
CA MET A 495 19.47 -24.26 10.26
C MET A 495 20.27 -23.75 9.05
N GLU A 496 20.06 -22.49 8.68
CA GLU A 496 20.66 -21.88 7.47
C GLU A 496 22.19 -21.76 7.55
N THR A 497 22.75 -21.91 8.74
CA THR A 497 24.21 -21.97 8.97
C THR A 497 24.87 -23.19 8.33
N GLU A 498 24.12 -24.27 8.16
CA GLU A 498 24.62 -25.49 7.51
C GLU A 498 24.76 -25.38 5.98
N PHE A 499 24.30 -24.25 5.39
CA PHE A 499 24.57 -23.93 3.98
C PHE A 499 26.01 -23.49 3.73
N TYR A 500 26.81 -23.28 4.80
CA TYR A 500 28.17 -22.74 4.75
C TYR A 500 29.17 -23.69 5.37
N ALA A 501 30.39 -23.72 4.82
CA ALA A 501 31.45 -24.54 5.36
C ALA A 501 31.91 -24.05 6.75
N PRO A 502 32.47 -24.96 7.57
CA PRO A 502 33.09 -24.56 8.83
C PRO A 502 34.19 -23.52 8.59
N GLY A 503 34.09 -22.37 9.28
CA GLY A 503 35.04 -21.26 9.14
C GLY A 503 34.58 -20.13 8.22
N ASP A 504 33.62 -20.33 7.38
CA ASP A 504 33.06 -19.28 6.52
C ASP A 504 32.55 -18.09 7.35
N PHE A 505 32.80 -16.89 6.86
CA PHE A 505 32.33 -15.66 7.51
C PHE A 505 30.82 -15.59 7.53
N GLU A 506 30.15 -16.01 6.46
CA GLU A 506 28.71 -16.09 6.32
C GLU A 506 28.06 -16.99 7.37
N LYS A 507 28.75 -18.12 7.74
CA LYS A 507 28.27 -19.00 8.83
C LYS A 507 28.21 -18.27 10.16
N LYS A 508 29.25 -17.46 10.47
CA LYS A 508 29.27 -16.63 11.69
C LYS A 508 28.18 -15.56 11.68
N LEU A 509 27.96 -14.91 10.54
CA LEU A 509 26.89 -13.92 10.39
C LEU A 509 25.50 -14.56 10.56
N ALA A 510 25.26 -15.72 9.95
CA ALA A 510 24.01 -16.44 10.10
C ALA A 510 23.76 -16.83 11.58
N ASN A 511 24.75 -17.41 12.26
CA ASN A 511 24.67 -17.73 13.67
C ASN A 511 24.32 -16.51 14.53
N SER A 512 24.90 -15.35 14.25
CA SER A 512 24.64 -14.12 15.00
C SER A 512 23.16 -13.66 14.87
N THR A 513 22.45 -14.10 13.85
CA THR A 513 21.02 -13.75 13.66
C THR A 513 20.08 -14.57 14.53
N TYR A 514 20.54 -15.67 15.12
CA TYR A 514 19.72 -16.52 16.00
C TYR A 514 19.86 -16.17 17.49
N CYS A 515 20.80 -15.29 17.85
CA CYS A 515 21.13 -14.94 19.23
C CYS A 515 20.18 -13.87 19.79
N ASN A 516 18.94 -14.21 20.11
CA ASN A 516 17.94 -13.41 20.86
C ASN A 516 18.09 -11.88 20.69
N ILE A 517 17.88 -11.38 19.49
CA ILE A 517 18.00 -9.94 19.18
C ILE A 517 16.83 -9.19 19.83
N PHE A 518 17.13 -8.20 20.65
CA PHE A 518 16.20 -7.49 21.53
C PHE A 518 14.89 -7.02 20.87
N ASP A 519 14.93 -6.53 19.65
CA ASP A 519 13.78 -5.95 18.95
C ASP A 519 13.16 -6.89 17.89
N VAL A 520 13.45 -8.20 17.97
CA VAL A 520 13.01 -9.21 17.00
C VAL A 520 12.29 -10.35 17.71
N GLU A 521 11.06 -10.63 17.34
CA GLU A 521 10.33 -11.83 17.76
C GLU A 521 10.63 -12.99 16.80
N TYR A 522 11.00 -14.14 17.33
CA TYR A 522 11.30 -15.32 16.54
C TYR A 522 10.11 -16.23 16.36
N LEU A 523 9.87 -16.64 15.12
CA LEU A 523 8.84 -17.57 14.70
C LEU A 523 9.48 -18.80 14.09
N THR A 524 8.92 -19.99 14.27
CA THR A 524 9.45 -21.23 13.69
C THR A 524 8.35 -22.10 13.09
N ILE A 525 8.76 -22.96 12.15
CA ILE A 525 7.89 -23.83 11.37
C ILE A 525 7.84 -25.29 11.87
N SER A 526 8.65 -25.65 12.87
CA SER A 526 8.68 -26.97 13.44
C SER A 526 9.08 -26.95 14.92
N LYS A 527 8.69 -27.99 15.66
CA LYS A 527 9.08 -28.15 17.07
C LYS A 527 10.59 -28.32 17.23
N TRP A 528 11.21 -28.95 16.25
CA TRP A 528 12.66 -29.08 16.23
C TRP A 528 13.37 -27.72 16.12
N CYS A 529 12.98 -26.87 15.17
CA CYS A 529 13.54 -25.52 15.07
C CYS A 529 13.35 -24.73 16.38
N LYS A 530 12.19 -24.84 17.01
CA LYS A 530 11.92 -24.20 18.31
C LYS A 530 12.84 -24.69 19.40
N LYS A 531 13.05 -26.02 19.49
CA LYS A 531 13.95 -26.66 20.46
C LYS A 531 15.40 -26.25 20.20
N TRP A 532 15.86 -26.37 18.98
CA TRP A 532 17.19 -25.99 18.53
C TRP A 532 17.54 -24.53 18.86
N LEU A 533 16.66 -23.56 18.51
CA LEU A 533 16.86 -22.15 18.85
C LEU A 533 16.99 -21.92 20.37
N LEU A 534 16.22 -22.64 21.16
CA LEU A 534 16.27 -22.51 22.61
C LEU A 534 17.54 -23.11 23.20
N GLU A 535 17.95 -24.30 22.78
CA GLU A 535 19.07 -25.05 23.33
C GLU A 535 20.44 -24.47 22.91
N GLU A 536 20.60 -24.11 21.64
CA GLU A 536 21.87 -23.62 21.12
C GLU A 536 22.06 -22.11 21.19
N PHE A 537 20.97 -21.34 21.06
CA PHE A 537 21.04 -19.87 21.01
C PHE A 537 20.31 -19.17 22.15
N HIS A 538 19.73 -19.91 23.10
CA HIS A 538 18.89 -19.39 24.19
C HIS A 538 17.77 -18.46 23.73
N THR A 539 17.29 -18.68 22.51
CA THR A 539 16.29 -17.84 21.85
C THR A 539 14.92 -18.49 21.91
N LYS A 540 13.98 -17.83 22.57
CA LYS A 540 12.58 -18.25 22.62
C LYS A 540 11.91 -17.92 21.29
N SER A 541 11.03 -18.82 20.81
CA SER A 541 10.28 -18.62 19.58
C SER A 541 8.83 -19.11 19.71
N LYS A 542 7.92 -18.45 19.00
CA LYS A 542 6.58 -18.98 18.73
C LYS A 542 6.68 -20.04 17.63
N TYR A 543 5.76 -21.00 17.63
CA TYR A 543 5.78 -22.12 16.71
C TYR A 543 4.40 -22.35 16.11
N VAL A 544 4.38 -22.51 14.79
CA VAL A 544 3.28 -23.12 14.03
C VAL A 544 3.89 -24.03 12.97
N SER A 545 3.36 -25.24 12.81
CA SER A 545 3.91 -26.16 11.81
C SER A 545 3.64 -25.66 10.39
N ASN A 546 4.46 -26.11 9.44
CA ASN A 546 4.13 -25.99 8.03
C ASN A 546 2.89 -26.80 7.69
N GLY A 547 2.10 -26.30 6.77
CA GLY A 547 0.90 -26.96 6.27
C GLY A 547 1.06 -27.57 4.88
N LEU A 548 0.09 -28.37 4.48
CA LEU A 548 -0.02 -29.03 3.18
C LEU A 548 -1.28 -28.55 2.45
N ASP A 549 -1.19 -28.29 1.15
CA ASP A 549 -2.35 -28.07 0.29
C ASP A 549 -2.90 -29.44 -0.18
N LEU A 550 -3.94 -29.92 0.47
CA LEU A 550 -4.55 -31.22 0.16
C LEU A 550 -5.14 -31.28 -1.25
N ASN A 551 -5.48 -30.15 -1.87
CA ASN A 551 -6.02 -30.12 -3.23
C ASN A 551 -4.97 -30.53 -4.28
N LEU A 552 -3.69 -30.32 -3.98
CA LEU A 552 -2.59 -30.72 -4.85
C LEU A 552 -2.29 -32.22 -4.76
N PHE A 553 -2.77 -32.92 -3.72
CA PHE A 553 -2.46 -34.32 -3.42
C PHE A 553 -3.75 -35.19 -3.33
N PRO A 554 -4.41 -35.46 -4.45
CA PRO A 554 -5.68 -36.20 -4.45
C PRO A 554 -5.50 -37.60 -3.93
N TYR A 555 -6.45 -38.02 -3.10
CA TYR A 555 -6.47 -39.40 -2.56
C TYR A 555 -6.76 -40.44 -3.62
N LYS A 556 -6.01 -41.57 -3.57
CA LYS A 556 -6.23 -42.76 -4.39
C LYS A 556 -5.94 -44.02 -3.58
N LYS A 557 -6.92 -44.90 -3.49
CA LYS A 557 -6.74 -46.23 -2.86
C LYS A 557 -5.70 -47.04 -3.61
N ARG A 558 -4.68 -47.55 -2.90
CA ARG A 558 -3.62 -48.38 -3.48
C ARG A 558 -4.07 -49.84 -3.66
N LYS A 559 -3.72 -50.43 -4.82
CA LYS A 559 -3.94 -51.83 -5.13
C LYS A 559 -2.60 -52.45 -5.50
N PHE A 560 -2.20 -53.51 -4.79
CA PHE A 560 -0.95 -54.22 -5.04
C PHE A 560 -1.19 -55.43 -5.97
N ASP A 561 -1.91 -55.21 -7.06
CA ASP A 561 -2.26 -56.20 -8.09
C ASP A 561 -1.29 -56.18 -9.28
N LYS A 562 -0.34 -55.26 -9.30
CA LYS A 562 0.71 -55.10 -10.31
C LYS A 562 2.06 -54.92 -9.63
N LYS A 563 3.10 -54.58 -10.40
CA LYS A 563 4.36 -54.16 -9.80
C LYS A 563 4.13 -52.98 -8.86
N ILE A 564 4.69 -53.07 -7.66
CA ILE A 564 4.62 -52.04 -6.63
C ILE A 564 5.59 -50.95 -7.00
N LYS A 565 5.10 -49.70 -7.11
CA LYS A 565 5.87 -48.53 -7.50
C LYS A 565 6.43 -47.86 -6.27
N ILE A 566 7.74 -47.79 -6.19
CA ILE A 566 8.46 -47.16 -5.11
C ILE A 566 9.01 -45.82 -5.60
N LEU A 567 8.64 -44.72 -4.91
CA LEU A 567 9.16 -43.38 -5.14
C LEU A 567 10.37 -43.11 -4.25
N VAL A 568 11.45 -42.68 -4.86
CA VAL A 568 12.59 -42.05 -4.20
C VAL A 568 12.60 -40.55 -4.56
N GLU A 569 12.74 -39.67 -3.60
CA GLU A 569 12.72 -38.21 -3.82
C GLU A 569 13.93 -37.55 -3.16
N GLY A 570 14.53 -36.58 -3.87
CA GLY A 570 15.57 -35.71 -3.35
C GLY A 570 16.73 -35.48 -4.32
N ASN A 571 17.57 -34.49 -4.01
CA ASN A 571 18.80 -34.21 -4.75
C ASN A 571 19.90 -35.18 -4.33
N CYS A 572 20.39 -36.01 -5.26
CA CYS A 572 21.39 -37.03 -4.98
C CYS A 572 22.82 -36.50 -4.64
N ASN A 573 23.05 -35.21 -4.83
CA ASN A 573 24.30 -34.55 -4.45
C ASN A 573 24.21 -33.87 -3.07
N ASP A 574 23.01 -33.80 -2.50
CA ASP A 574 22.84 -33.27 -1.16
C ASP A 574 23.02 -34.36 -0.13
N GLN A 575 24.06 -34.25 0.65
CA GLN A 575 24.42 -35.24 1.68
C GLN A 575 23.32 -35.41 2.74
N TYR A 576 22.58 -34.34 3.05
CA TYR A 576 21.49 -34.39 4.03
C TYR A 576 20.26 -35.15 3.52
N LYS A 577 20.06 -35.18 2.20
CA LYS A 577 18.98 -35.97 1.58
C LYS A 577 19.27 -37.46 1.55
N ASN A 578 20.56 -37.84 1.62
CA ASN A 578 21.03 -39.22 1.71
C ASN A 578 20.37 -40.19 0.69
N VAL A 579 20.16 -39.70 -0.54
CA VAL A 579 19.47 -40.43 -1.62
C VAL A 579 20.20 -41.74 -1.98
N ASP A 580 21.54 -41.79 -1.80
CA ASP A 580 22.33 -43.00 -2.03
C ASP A 580 21.82 -44.19 -1.21
N GLU A 581 21.42 -43.99 0.04
CA GLU A 581 20.86 -45.07 0.89
C GLU A 581 19.51 -45.56 0.35
N SER A 582 18.65 -44.69 -0.19
CA SER A 582 17.45 -45.12 -0.88
C SER A 582 17.73 -46.09 -2.03
N PHE A 583 18.81 -45.84 -2.80
CA PHE A 583 19.19 -46.68 -3.91
C PHE A 583 19.95 -47.95 -3.46
N LEU A 584 20.66 -47.92 -2.34
CA LEU A 584 21.20 -49.13 -1.74
C LEU A 584 20.09 -50.12 -1.32
N ILE A 585 18.96 -49.61 -0.86
CA ILE A 585 17.77 -50.37 -0.51
C ILE A 585 17.08 -50.87 -1.79
N THR A 586 16.74 -49.97 -2.71
CA THR A 586 15.88 -50.28 -3.86
C THR A 586 16.57 -51.15 -4.91
N ASN A 587 17.90 -51.03 -5.05
CA ASN A 587 18.70 -51.86 -5.95
C ASN A 587 18.66 -53.38 -5.58
N LYS A 588 18.46 -53.70 -4.27
CA LYS A 588 18.34 -55.07 -3.77
C LYS A 588 16.94 -55.69 -3.94
N LEU A 589 15.92 -54.88 -4.31
CA LEU A 589 14.56 -55.32 -4.48
C LEU A 589 14.35 -56.12 -5.78
N ASP A 590 13.48 -57.14 -5.75
CA ASP A 590 13.13 -57.97 -6.89
C ASP A 590 12.50 -57.15 -8.04
N LYS A 591 13.17 -57.15 -9.21
CA LYS A 591 12.74 -56.41 -10.41
C LYS A 591 11.41 -56.91 -10.98
N SER A 592 11.03 -58.10 -10.69
CA SER A 592 9.73 -58.66 -11.16
C SER A 592 8.55 -58.08 -10.38
N LYS A 593 8.78 -57.65 -9.11
CA LYS A 593 7.74 -57.20 -8.17
C LYS A 593 7.75 -55.69 -7.96
N TYR A 594 8.89 -54.99 -8.14
CA TYR A 594 9.04 -53.57 -7.80
C TYR A 594 9.53 -52.77 -8.99
N GLU A 595 8.93 -51.57 -9.17
CA GLU A 595 9.26 -50.57 -10.15
C GLU A 595 9.78 -49.31 -9.38
N ILE A 596 10.96 -48.81 -9.73
CA ILE A 596 11.61 -47.73 -9.01
C ILE A 596 11.46 -46.40 -9.78
N HIS A 597 10.77 -45.47 -9.17
CA HIS A 597 10.60 -44.09 -9.65
C HIS A 597 11.50 -43.16 -8.87
N TYR A 598 12.20 -42.25 -9.57
CA TYR A 598 13.03 -41.24 -8.94
C TYR A 598 12.54 -39.86 -9.34
N MET A 599 12.44 -38.97 -8.36
CA MET A 599 12.07 -37.57 -8.57
C MET A 599 13.16 -36.66 -8.00
N SER A 600 13.70 -35.78 -8.87
CA SER A 600 14.68 -34.77 -8.50
C SER A 600 14.47 -33.50 -9.30
N TYR A 601 14.56 -32.35 -8.63
CA TYR A 601 14.44 -31.05 -9.30
C TYR A 601 15.79 -30.56 -9.85
N GLU A 602 16.89 -30.77 -9.13
CA GLU A 602 18.16 -30.12 -9.43
C GLU A 602 19.11 -30.99 -10.25
N LYS A 603 19.24 -32.26 -9.95
CA LYS A 603 20.29 -33.13 -10.46
C LYS A 603 19.78 -34.40 -11.13
N GLU A 604 20.54 -34.81 -12.14
CA GLU A 604 20.40 -36.10 -12.79
C GLU A 604 20.82 -37.25 -11.86
N PRO A 605 20.29 -38.46 -12.05
CA PRO A 605 20.63 -39.62 -11.22
C PRO A 605 22.08 -40.06 -11.42
N LYS A 606 22.66 -40.68 -10.38
CA LYS A 606 23.99 -41.35 -10.49
C LYS A 606 23.88 -42.62 -11.33
N LYS A 607 24.91 -43.00 -12.09
CA LYS A 607 24.93 -44.12 -13.02
C LYS A 607 24.60 -45.49 -12.38
N TRP A 608 24.85 -45.68 -11.10
CA TRP A 608 24.60 -46.92 -10.40
C TRP A 608 23.20 -47.06 -9.81
N TYR A 609 22.36 -46.02 -9.91
CA TYR A 609 20.99 -46.06 -9.48
C TYR A 609 20.18 -46.91 -10.45
N ARG A 610 19.42 -47.90 -9.92
CA ARG A 610 18.36 -48.58 -10.68
C ARG A 610 17.16 -47.71 -10.70
N ILE A 611 16.74 -47.23 -11.88
CA ILE A 611 15.59 -46.40 -12.09
C ILE A 611 14.79 -46.93 -13.26
N ASP A 612 13.53 -47.17 -13.05
CA ASP A 612 12.56 -47.56 -14.10
C ASP A 612 11.90 -46.28 -14.69
N LYS A 613 11.70 -45.23 -13.88
CA LYS A 613 11.17 -43.96 -14.34
C LYS A 613 11.80 -42.78 -13.60
N PHE A 614 12.25 -41.74 -14.35
CA PHE A 614 12.83 -40.52 -13.81
C PHE A 614 11.93 -39.33 -14.06
N TYR A 615 11.69 -38.50 -13.03
CA TYR A 615 10.96 -37.26 -13.06
C TYR A 615 11.92 -36.09 -12.70
N HIS A 616 12.17 -35.21 -13.68
CA HIS A 616 13.12 -34.11 -13.53
C HIS A 616 12.41 -32.77 -13.73
N LYS A 617 12.66 -31.84 -12.81
CA LYS A 617 12.13 -30.46 -12.86
C LYS A 617 10.62 -30.37 -13.04
N ILE A 618 9.90 -31.21 -12.34
CA ILE A 618 8.43 -31.23 -12.41
C ILE A 618 7.89 -29.97 -11.72
N PRO A 619 6.97 -29.24 -12.36
CA PRO A 619 6.25 -28.13 -11.73
C PRO A 619 5.49 -28.59 -10.49
N HIS A 620 5.44 -27.76 -9.46
CA HIS A 620 4.84 -28.10 -8.15
C HIS A 620 3.39 -28.59 -8.29
N GLU A 621 2.59 -27.98 -9.18
CA GLU A 621 1.20 -28.34 -9.43
C GLU A 621 1.01 -29.76 -9.97
N LYS A 622 2.07 -30.37 -10.52
CA LYS A 622 2.05 -31.72 -11.09
C LYS A 622 2.68 -32.78 -10.16
N VAL A 623 3.29 -32.36 -9.06
CA VAL A 623 3.98 -33.26 -8.14
C VAL A 623 3.00 -34.25 -7.50
N GLY A 624 1.80 -33.81 -7.14
CA GLY A 624 0.75 -34.65 -6.55
C GLY A 624 0.38 -35.86 -7.44
N THR A 625 0.37 -35.69 -8.77
CA THR A 625 0.11 -36.79 -9.72
C THR A 625 1.18 -37.91 -9.67
N ILE A 626 2.42 -37.56 -9.32
CA ILE A 626 3.50 -38.53 -9.18
C ILE A 626 3.29 -39.34 -7.91
N TYR A 627 3.01 -38.67 -6.78
CA TYR A 627 2.69 -39.35 -5.52
C TYR A 627 1.45 -40.24 -5.66
N GLU A 628 0.39 -39.75 -6.30
CA GLU A 628 -0.83 -40.54 -6.56
C GLU A 628 -0.56 -41.82 -7.34
N ASN A 629 0.43 -41.82 -8.23
CA ASN A 629 0.77 -42.95 -9.08
C ASN A 629 1.88 -43.84 -8.52
N CYS A 630 2.43 -43.57 -7.33
CA CYS A 630 3.38 -44.39 -6.62
C CYS A 630 2.74 -44.98 -5.36
N ASP A 631 3.18 -46.17 -4.93
CA ASP A 631 2.58 -46.90 -3.83
C ASP A 631 3.32 -46.67 -2.51
N ILE A 632 4.63 -46.66 -2.55
CA ILE A 632 5.50 -46.51 -1.38
C ILE A 632 6.50 -45.40 -1.62
N LEU A 633 6.67 -44.51 -0.67
CA LEU A 633 7.78 -43.56 -0.61
C LEU A 633 8.89 -44.09 0.28
N ILE A 634 10.14 -44.11 -0.21
CA ILE A 634 11.33 -44.29 0.61
C ILE A 634 11.97 -42.91 0.82
N LYS A 635 12.06 -42.50 2.08
CA LYS A 635 12.69 -41.21 2.46
C LYS A 635 13.83 -41.43 3.45
N THR A 636 15.04 -41.15 2.99
CA THR A 636 16.29 -41.45 3.73
C THR A 636 17.00 -40.21 4.25
N SER A 637 16.36 -39.04 4.18
CA SER A 637 16.94 -37.78 4.66
C SER A 637 17.33 -37.85 6.14
N ILE A 638 18.55 -37.39 6.44
CA ILE A 638 19.09 -37.37 7.83
C ILE A 638 18.88 -36.01 8.52
N LEU A 639 18.73 -34.95 7.75
CA LEU A 639 18.45 -33.62 8.29
C LEU A 639 17.38 -32.93 7.45
N GLU A 640 16.31 -32.51 8.08
CA GLU A 640 15.22 -31.71 7.51
C GLU A 640 14.69 -30.77 8.59
N SER A 641 14.30 -29.56 8.20
CA SER A 641 13.61 -28.65 9.12
C SER A 641 12.13 -28.98 9.25
N PHE A 642 11.52 -29.41 8.14
CA PHE A 642 10.20 -29.98 8.03
C PHE A 642 10.13 -30.80 6.74
N SER A 643 9.80 -32.07 6.85
CA SER A 643 9.82 -32.98 5.70
C SER A 643 8.45 -33.08 5.05
N TYR A 644 8.25 -32.47 3.89
CA TYR A 644 6.98 -32.53 3.14
C TYR A 644 6.70 -33.90 2.49
N PRO A 645 7.68 -34.60 1.84
CA PRO A 645 7.41 -35.80 1.04
C PRO A 645 6.61 -36.91 1.75
N PRO A 646 6.87 -37.24 3.02
CA PRO A 646 6.05 -38.23 3.71
C PRO A 646 4.59 -37.79 3.90
N LEU A 647 4.31 -36.52 4.20
CA LEU A 647 2.94 -36.01 4.32
C LEU A 647 2.22 -35.99 2.98
N GLU A 648 2.92 -35.61 1.91
CA GLU A 648 2.42 -35.61 0.53
C GLU A 648 2.02 -37.04 0.09
N MET A 649 2.86 -38.04 0.42
CA MET A 649 2.56 -39.45 0.16
C MET A 649 1.37 -39.94 0.97
N MET A 650 1.29 -39.59 2.25
CA MET A 650 0.15 -39.95 3.11
C MET A 650 -1.16 -39.29 2.61
N ALA A 651 -1.11 -38.03 2.15
CA ALA A 651 -2.29 -37.34 1.61
C ALA A 651 -2.87 -38.07 0.39
N THR A 652 -2.03 -38.63 -0.47
CA THR A 652 -2.46 -39.40 -1.63
C THR A 652 -2.89 -40.86 -1.30
N GLY A 653 -2.79 -41.25 -0.03
CA GLY A 653 -3.13 -42.63 0.40
C GLY A 653 -2.00 -43.67 0.17
N GLY A 654 -0.77 -43.20 -0.08
CA GLY A 654 0.39 -44.06 -0.21
C GLY A 654 1.09 -44.36 1.13
N TYR A 655 2.05 -45.27 1.09
CA TYR A 655 2.76 -45.75 2.28
C TYR A 655 4.16 -45.12 2.38
N VAL A 656 4.63 -44.95 3.60
CA VAL A 656 5.93 -44.34 3.89
C VAL A 656 6.85 -45.32 4.61
N VAL A 657 8.03 -45.53 4.06
CA VAL A 657 9.19 -46.15 4.72
C VAL A 657 10.29 -45.11 4.84
N ALA A 658 10.70 -44.74 6.04
CA ALA A 658 11.59 -43.59 6.22
C ALA A 658 12.58 -43.77 7.35
N LEU A 659 13.67 -42.99 7.25
CA LEU A 659 14.50 -42.65 8.42
C LEU A 659 13.76 -41.58 9.25
N GLN A 660 13.78 -41.75 10.55
CA GLN A 660 13.33 -40.69 11.44
C GLN A 660 14.44 -39.62 11.54
N ASN A 661 14.04 -38.37 11.36
CA ASN A 661 14.89 -37.21 11.57
C ASN A 661 14.11 -36.13 12.30
N ASP A 662 14.77 -35.06 12.69
CA ASP A 662 14.15 -34.00 13.49
C ASP A 662 12.95 -33.34 12.80
N GLY A 663 13.00 -33.15 11.46
CA GLY A 663 11.93 -32.52 10.69
C GLY A 663 10.70 -33.39 10.43
N ASN A 664 10.76 -34.70 10.61
CA ASN A 664 9.65 -35.61 10.42
C ASN A 664 9.18 -36.31 11.73
N SER A 665 10.02 -36.29 12.80
CA SER A 665 9.70 -36.89 14.10
C SER A 665 8.43 -36.31 14.76
N GLU A 666 8.05 -35.10 14.33
CA GLU A 666 6.89 -34.39 14.80
C GLU A 666 5.56 -35.09 14.41
N TYR A 667 5.52 -35.80 13.27
CA TYR A 667 4.33 -36.42 12.74
C TYR A 667 4.49 -37.90 12.34
N LEU A 668 5.70 -38.39 12.00
CA LEU A 668 5.93 -39.80 11.74
C LEU A 668 5.96 -40.62 13.02
N LYS A 669 5.20 -41.72 13.03
CA LYS A 669 5.16 -42.68 14.13
C LYS A 669 5.24 -44.08 13.59
N ASP A 670 6.28 -44.84 14.03
CA ASP A 670 6.50 -46.21 13.57
C ASP A 670 5.30 -47.11 13.87
N ASN A 671 4.97 -47.97 12.96
CA ASN A 671 3.82 -48.89 13.02
C ASN A 671 2.45 -48.24 13.27
N TYR A 672 2.36 -46.87 13.13
CA TYR A 672 1.10 -46.14 13.25
C TYR A 672 0.69 -45.51 11.92
N ASN A 673 1.51 -44.64 11.33
CA ASN A 673 1.27 -43.98 10.05
C ASN A 673 2.43 -44.16 9.04
N SER A 674 3.51 -44.79 9.45
CA SER A 674 4.71 -45.05 8.65
C SER A 674 5.43 -46.26 9.20
N LEU A 675 6.43 -46.75 8.45
CA LEU A 675 7.40 -47.72 8.92
C LEU A 675 8.77 -47.04 8.99
N ILE A 676 9.37 -47.02 10.18
CA ILE A 676 10.63 -46.31 10.45
C ILE A 676 11.72 -47.37 10.63
N TYR A 677 12.84 -47.19 9.92
CA TYR A 677 14.00 -48.05 10.04
C TYR A 677 15.22 -47.27 10.55
N GLU A 678 16.24 -47.96 11.06
CA GLU A 678 17.46 -47.34 11.55
C GLU A 678 18.44 -47.03 10.41
N LYS A 679 19.11 -45.89 10.48
CA LYS A 679 20.11 -45.46 9.48
C LYS A 679 21.16 -46.54 9.22
N GLY A 680 21.37 -46.86 7.94
CA GLY A 680 22.32 -47.87 7.48
C GLY A 680 21.79 -49.30 7.59
N ASN A 681 20.65 -49.55 8.22
CA ASN A 681 20.06 -50.88 8.29
C ASN A 681 19.21 -51.18 7.04
N ILE A 682 19.95 -51.42 5.94
CA ILE A 682 19.35 -51.67 4.62
C ILE A 682 18.38 -52.88 4.63
N ASP A 683 18.75 -53.91 5.37
CA ASP A 683 17.92 -55.15 5.38
C ASP A 683 16.61 -54.96 6.17
N ASP A 684 16.61 -54.19 7.24
CA ASP A 684 15.35 -53.79 7.93
C ASP A 684 14.46 -52.96 7.02
N ALA A 685 14.97 -51.99 6.29
CA ALA A 685 14.22 -51.21 5.33
C ALA A 685 13.58 -52.11 4.24
N ILE A 686 14.33 -53.07 3.70
CA ILE A 686 13.84 -54.04 2.74
C ILE A 686 12.73 -54.91 3.35
N ASN A 687 12.89 -55.36 4.59
CA ASN A 687 11.88 -56.17 5.28
C ASN A 687 10.58 -55.37 5.50
N LYS A 688 10.66 -54.10 5.86
CA LYS A 688 9.51 -53.20 6.00
C LYS A 688 8.77 -52.99 4.68
N ILE A 689 9.49 -52.85 3.56
CA ILE A 689 8.87 -52.82 2.22
C ILE A 689 8.16 -54.13 1.90
N LYS A 690 8.76 -55.30 2.21
CA LYS A 690 8.17 -56.60 2.02
C LYS A 690 6.93 -56.81 2.90
N MET A 691 6.94 -56.34 4.15
CA MET A 691 5.77 -56.34 5.04
C MET A 691 4.58 -55.60 4.42
N LEU A 692 4.80 -54.41 3.83
CA LEU A 692 3.75 -53.68 3.11
C LEU A 692 3.22 -54.47 1.94
N SER A 693 4.06 -55.24 1.24
CA SER A 693 3.65 -56.02 0.08
C SER A 693 2.72 -57.19 0.44
N SER A 694 2.89 -57.81 1.62
CA SER A 694 2.20 -59.01 2.03
C SER A 694 1.07 -58.82 3.06
N ASN A 695 1.08 -57.73 3.84
CA ASN A 695 0.16 -57.52 4.96
C ASN A 695 -0.90 -56.44 4.64
N VAL A 696 -2.12 -56.88 4.34
CA VAL A 696 -3.27 -55.97 4.03
C VAL A 696 -3.72 -55.18 5.24
N GLU A 697 -3.82 -55.79 6.41
CA GLU A 697 -4.28 -55.12 7.65
C GLU A 697 -3.33 -54.00 8.04
N LEU A 698 -2.02 -54.24 7.90
CA LEU A 698 -1.01 -53.20 8.13
C LEU A 698 -1.19 -52.04 7.16
N ARG A 699 -1.41 -52.30 5.86
CA ARG A 699 -1.68 -51.26 4.86
C ARG A 699 -2.91 -50.43 5.22
N ASP A 700 -4.04 -51.05 5.54
CA ASP A 700 -5.29 -50.35 5.90
C ASP A 700 -5.10 -49.47 7.14
N LYS A 701 -4.36 -49.94 8.15
CA LYS A 701 -4.01 -49.18 9.34
C LYS A 701 -3.16 -47.96 9.01
N LEU A 702 -2.06 -48.14 8.26
CA LEU A 702 -1.12 -47.07 7.91
C LEU A 702 -1.77 -46.03 7.01
N GLU A 703 -2.56 -46.45 6.03
CA GLU A 703 -3.32 -45.55 5.14
C GLU A 703 -4.29 -44.67 5.93
N LYS A 704 -5.14 -45.26 6.77
CA LYS A 704 -6.11 -44.53 7.60
C LYS A 704 -5.42 -43.48 8.49
N ASN A 705 -4.36 -43.90 9.16
CA ASN A 705 -3.63 -43.02 10.09
C ASN A 705 -2.79 -42.01 9.35
N GLY A 706 -2.22 -42.35 8.18
CA GLY A 706 -1.50 -41.43 7.30
C GLY A 706 -2.40 -40.31 6.79
N LEU A 707 -3.59 -40.67 6.26
CA LEU A 707 -4.58 -39.69 5.82
C LEU A 707 -5.02 -38.76 6.95
N ASN A 708 -5.27 -39.29 8.15
CA ASN A 708 -5.62 -38.50 9.31
C ASN A 708 -4.47 -37.57 9.73
N THR A 709 -3.22 -38.03 9.59
CA THR A 709 -2.05 -37.20 9.86
C THR A 709 -1.95 -36.07 8.84
N ALA A 710 -2.02 -36.38 7.52
CA ALA A 710 -1.96 -35.34 6.48
C ALA A 710 -3.06 -34.29 6.64
N LYS A 711 -4.29 -34.68 6.98
CA LYS A 711 -5.41 -33.77 7.24
C LYS A 711 -5.13 -32.79 8.39
N LYS A 712 -4.46 -33.23 9.46
CA LYS A 712 -4.10 -32.33 10.60
C LYS A 712 -3.14 -31.23 10.17
N TYR A 713 -2.30 -31.49 9.16
CA TYR A 713 -1.36 -30.53 8.61
C TYR A 713 -1.92 -29.79 7.38
N ALA A 714 -3.23 -29.85 7.09
CA ALA A 714 -3.81 -29.01 6.06
C ALA A 714 -3.70 -27.53 6.46
N TRP A 715 -3.35 -26.65 5.52
CA TRP A 715 -3.26 -25.21 5.76
C TRP A 715 -4.53 -24.63 6.40
N ASP A 716 -5.70 -25.09 5.99
CA ASP A 716 -6.99 -24.64 6.52
C ASP A 716 -7.13 -24.92 8.03
N ASN A 717 -6.54 -25.99 8.52
CA ASN A 717 -6.56 -26.35 9.95
C ASN A 717 -5.52 -25.55 10.77
N LEU A 718 -4.55 -24.95 10.13
CA LEU A 718 -3.48 -24.15 10.77
C LEU A 718 -3.72 -22.64 10.69
N GLU A 719 -4.78 -22.22 10.01
CA GLU A 719 -5.05 -20.83 9.68
C GLU A 719 -5.08 -19.91 10.93
N GLN A 720 -5.81 -20.33 11.98
CA GLN A 720 -5.90 -19.54 13.23
C GLN A 720 -4.57 -19.49 13.98
N ASP A 721 -3.84 -20.59 14.00
CA ASP A 721 -2.52 -20.65 14.63
C ASP A 721 -1.54 -19.72 13.90
N ILE A 722 -1.59 -19.68 12.56
CA ILE A 722 -0.77 -18.76 11.75
C ILE A 722 -1.14 -17.31 12.05
N LEU A 723 -2.41 -16.95 12.12
CA LEU A 723 -2.83 -15.60 12.47
C LEU A 723 -2.25 -15.17 13.82
N SER A 724 -2.28 -16.06 14.81
CA SER A 724 -1.75 -15.79 16.16
C SER A 724 -0.24 -15.48 16.18
N LEU A 725 0.53 -15.91 15.17
CA LEU A 725 1.95 -15.56 15.06
C LEU A 725 2.15 -14.06 14.73
N TYR A 726 1.18 -13.45 14.09
CA TYR A 726 1.32 -12.09 13.55
C TYR A 726 0.46 -11.04 14.29
N GLU A 727 -0.34 -11.46 15.24
CA GLU A 727 -1.00 -10.58 16.19
C GLU A 727 -0.01 -10.03 17.22
#